data_dd7bcfeb781f6f850653748e87305040
#
_entry.id   dd7bcfeb781f6f850653748e87305040
#
_cell.length_a   1.000
_cell.length_b   1.000
_cell.length_c   1.000
_cell.angle_alpha   90.00
_cell.angle_beta   90.00
_cell.angle_gamma   90.00
#
_symmetry.space_group_name_H-M   'P 1'
#
loop_
_entity.id
_entity.type
_entity.pdbx_description
1 polymer ?
#
loop_
_entity_poly.entity_id
_entity_poly.type
_entity_poly.pdbx_seq_one_letter_code
_entity_poly.pdbx_strand_id
1 'polypeptide(L)'
;MEKHTGFQLDSRTGYFKNNGVDVMAFMDIYPVGHQAGVSMIMHGKRIATNGDLRFEPTPGQWQAVPKQLDRTLDEKSNTITTKLCYPDKDQHLTGFNPLLYPDFEFTYEVRVHGEGGHIVVSVDLDRPVPEEFLGKLCFNLELVPHILFGKPWIMDQKQGIFPTQPNGPTLQTAGNHLHPYKEPDTTMRMPFEKLTHNRSAYNPATADTLIAEPYAVGRRFTSRPDDPSQRFTVESIGADLKLYDGRMNHNNGWFVLSSEVPAGKTKDAIQWIITPSVVEDWMYAPVVQVSQVGYHPAASKAAVIELDQRDSRRGDAILYQITENGPVEIQRGTPKEWGDFLRYHYLKYDFSAIQAEGLYEVVYGSSTSAIFRIASDIYDRGVWQPVLEYFLPIQMCHMRVSEKYRVWHDLCHDDDARMAPVNYNHFDGYVQGPSTLTKYQPGDRVPGLNVGGWHDAGDFDLRVESQAGEAYNLALAFEAFHVDYDATTIDQEHKITEIHQPDGKNDILQQIEHGVLSVVSGYRALGRLYRGIICNDLRQYVLLGDPAAMTGNIAGDEDDRWVFTEDNSPRQLMTASQLAGASRALKGFNDDLSREALQDAMELYESTVGDHRVNENFASFHAATDGNSKTELARIHAAVELFLTTGDDSYKAYLLNRCDFIVENIRTLGWIICRVVHKLNDPDFTEKIRKALVGLKASIDEESKETPYGIPYRPFIWGAGWGIQRMGVEYYFLHEAFPDIFEPDLILRALNFILGCHPGSNTSSFASGVGARSATVAYGMNRADYSYIPGGVISGTALIRPDFPELLEFPYLWQQGEYVLGGGSSDYMFLVLAAKKVLLENKGNYSDPHS
;
A
#
# COMPACT_ATOMS: atom_id res chain seq x y z
N MET A 1 12.14 1.93 40.42
CA MET A 1 10.90 2.33 39.77
C MET A 1 9.75 1.83 40.62
N GLU A 2 8.88 2.72 41.09
CA GLU A 2 7.65 2.30 41.77
C GLU A 2 6.81 1.45 40.80
N LYS A 3 6.40 0.25 41.22
CA LYS A 3 5.47 -0.59 40.46
C LYS A 3 4.11 0.12 40.45
N HIS A 4 3.82 0.86 39.36
CA HIS A 4 2.47 1.34 39.15
C HIS A 4 1.56 0.14 38.85
N THR A 5 0.56 -0.07 39.67
CA THR A 5 -0.37 -1.21 39.60
C THR A 5 -1.57 -0.98 38.69
N GLY A 6 -1.45 -0.11 37.66
CA GLY A 6 -2.55 0.22 36.77
C GLY A 6 -2.12 1.00 35.53
N PHE A 7 -3.09 1.35 34.70
CA PHE A 7 -2.89 2.13 33.49
C PHE A 7 -2.52 3.57 33.83
N GLN A 8 -1.41 4.05 33.28
CA GLN A 8 -0.95 5.42 33.41
C GLN A 8 -0.79 6.07 32.04
N LEU A 9 -1.34 7.27 31.90
CA LEU A 9 -1.15 8.09 30.71
C LEU A 9 0.30 8.64 30.70
N ASP A 10 1.00 8.35 29.63
CA ASP A 10 2.30 8.97 29.30
C ASP A 10 2.07 10.05 28.26
N SER A 11 2.13 11.32 28.67
CA SER A 11 1.88 12.45 27.77
C SER A 11 2.94 12.59 26.66
N ARG A 12 4.14 12.05 26.87
CA ARG A 12 5.20 12.02 25.83
C ARG A 12 4.81 11.14 24.64
N THR A 13 4.21 9.99 24.91
CA THR A 13 3.74 9.06 23.86
C THR A 13 2.26 9.29 23.52
N GLY A 14 1.48 9.90 24.44
CA GLY A 14 0.08 10.23 24.22
C GLY A 14 -0.87 9.03 24.34
N TYR A 15 -0.47 7.97 25.08
CA TYR A 15 -1.30 6.79 25.33
C TYR A 15 -1.10 6.21 26.73
N PHE A 16 -2.03 5.36 27.18
CA PHE A 16 -1.95 4.66 28.47
C PHE A 16 -1.05 3.44 28.36
N LYS A 17 -0.24 3.21 29.40
CA LYS A 17 0.71 2.09 29.49
C LYS A 17 0.49 1.27 30.76
N ASN A 18 0.55 -0.06 30.61
CA ASN A 18 0.61 -1.00 31.73
C ASN A 18 1.27 -2.33 31.29
N ASN A 19 2.53 -2.58 31.64
CA ASN A 19 3.26 -3.85 31.44
C ASN A 19 3.04 -4.54 30.08
N GLY A 20 3.32 -3.84 28.99
CA GLY A 20 3.19 -4.36 27.62
C GLY A 20 1.78 -4.30 27.05
N VAL A 21 0.86 -3.66 27.77
CA VAL A 21 -0.46 -3.28 27.27
C VAL A 21 -0.50 -1.78 27.10
N ASP A 22 -0.77 -1.32 25.87
CA ASP A 22 -0.89 0.08 25.50
C ASP A 22 -2.31 0.34 24.99
N VAL A 23 -2.95 1.41 25.49
CA VAL A 23 -4.26 1.85 25.00
C VAL A 23 -4.14 3.26 24.46
N MET A 24 -4.32 3.36 23.16
CA MET A 24 -4.26 4.63 22.40
C MET A 24 -5.68 5.19 22.24
N ALA A 25 -5.81 6.50 22.03
CA ALA A 25 -7.07 7.13 21.69
C ALA A 25 -6.84 8.27 20.70
N PHE A 26 -7.44 8.18 19.54
CA PHE A 26 -7.49 9.18 18.47
C PHE A 26 -6.12 9.72 18.05
N MET A 27 -5.39 8.94 17.24
CA MET A 27 -4.11 9.35 16.65
C MET A 27 -4.24 9.71 15.17
N ASP A 28 -4.99 8.93 14.42
CA ASP A 28 -5.12 9.06 12.98
C ASP A 28 -6.56 8.88 12.55
N ILE A 29 -7.06 9.77 11.70
CA ILE A 29 -8.39 9.66 11.09
C ILE A 29 -8.22 9.49 9.59
N TYR A 30 -8.95 8.51 9.04
CA TYR A 30 -9.00 8.28 7.59
C TYR A 30 -9.44 9.58 6.85
N PRO A 31 -8.89 9.95 5.69
CA PRO A 31 -7.91 9.20 4.91
C PRO A 31 -6.44 9.45 5.27
N VAL A 32 -6.15 10.34 6.20
CA VAL A 32 -4.78 10.69 6.61
C VAL A 32 -4.14 9.57 7.42
N GLY A 33 -4.96 8.84 8.17
CA GLY A 33 -4.58 7.66 8.93
C GLY A 33 -5.71 6.63 8.96
N HIS A 34 -5.42 5.41 9.43
CA HIS A 34 -6.37 4.30 9.41
C HIS A 34 -6.67 3.72 10.79
N GLN A 35 -6.09 4.31 11.83
CA GLN A 35 -6.31 3.88 13.19
C GLN A 35 -6.70 5.08 14.02
N ALA A 36 -7.99 5.30 14.08
CA ALA A 36 -8.60 6.30 14.93
C ALA A 36 -9.20 5.66 16.18
N GLY A 37 -9.61 6.50 17.09
CA GLY A 37 -10.36 6.10 18.27
C GLY A 37 -9.55 5.29 19.27
N VAL A 38 -10.27 4.48 20.04
CA VAL A 38 -9.65 3.60 21.02
C VAL A 38 -9.03 2.41 20.31
N SER A 39 -7.74 2.21 20.56
CA SER A 39 -6.93 1.12 19.98
C SER A 39 -6.13 0.44 21.09
N MET A 40 -5.97 -0.88 21.02
CA MET A 40 -5.26 -1.64 22.02
C MET A 40 -4.14 -2.46 21.41
N ILE A 41 -2.93 -2.29 21.95
CA ILE A 41 -1.78 -3.15 21.70
C ILE A 41 -1.55 -3.95 22.96
N MET A 42 -1.62 -5.26 22.87
CA MET A 42 -1.38 -6.17 23.99
C MET A 42 -0.22 -7.09 23.68
N HIS A 43 0.82 -6.99 24.50
CA HIS A 43 1.98 -7.88 24.46
C HIS A 43 2.59 -8.01 23.04
N GLY A 44 2.80 -6.85 22.42
CA GLY A 44 3.41 -6.74 21.08
C GLY A 44 2.48 -7.02 19.89
N LYS A 45 1.17 -7.11 20.12
CA LYS A 45 0.17 -7.29 19.05
C LYS A 45 -0.95 -6.27 19.20
N ARG A 46 -1.32 -5.60 18.10
CA ARG A 46 -2.55 -4.80 18.07
C ARG A 46 -3.73 -5.75 17.95
N ILE A 47 -4.64 -5.68 18.91
CA ILE A 47 -5.79 -6.60 19.00
C ILE A 47 -7.11 -5.93 18.68
N ALA A 48 -7.19 -4.62 18.88
CA ALA A 48 -8.40 -3.85 18.61
C ALA A 48 -8.04 -2.42 18.18
N THR A 49 -8.93 -1.80 17.42
CA THR A 49 -8.75 -0.44 16.90
C THR A 49 -10.11 0.20 16.58
N ASN A 50 -10.10 1.44 16.12
CA ASN A 50 -11.28 2.18 15.62
C ASN A 50 -12.43 2.27 16.62
N GLY A 51 -12.11 2.36 17.93
CA GLY A 51 -13.10 2.57 19.00
C GLY A 51 -13.68 3.98 18.93
N ASP A 52 -14.81 4.15 18.23
CA ASP A 52 -15.43 5.45 17.99
C ASP A 52 -16.93 5.33 17.67
N LEU A 53 -17.63 6.48 17.72
CA LEU A 53 -18.99 6.60 17.20
C LEU A 53 -18.98 6.57 15.68
N ARG A 54 -19.85 5.73 15.12
CA ARG A 54 -20.02 5.63 13.67
C ARG A 54 -21.47 5.38 13.30
N PHE A 55 -21.87 5.94 12.16
CA PHE A 55 -23.08 5.51 11.50
C PHE A 55 -22.90 4.15 10.83
N GLU A 56 -23.96 3.39 10.70
CA GLU A 56 -23.96 2.22 9.84
C GLU A 56 -23.47 2.58 8.44
N PRO A 57 -22.65 1.74 7.81
CA PRO A 57 -22.17 1.99 6.46
C PRO A 57 -23.33 2.16 5.48
N THR A 58 -23.29 3.19 4.67
CA THR A 58 -24.18 3.32 3.53
C THR A 58 -23.65 2.47 2.39
N PRO A 59 -24.43 1.53 1.84
CA PRO A 59 -24.00 0.76 0.67
C PRO A 59 -23.54 1.70 -0.45
N GLY A 60 -22.44 1.33 -1.11
CA GLY A 60 -21.93 2.07 -2.25
C GLY A 60 -21.07 3.28 -1.90
N GLN A 61 -20.56 3.39 -0.67
CA GLN A 61 -19.58 4.41 -0.30
C GLN A 61 -18.67 3.94 0.82
N TRP A 62 -17.59 4.68 1.03
CA TRP A 62 -16.73 4.55 2.20
C TRP A 62 -17.48 4.91 3.48
N GLN A 63 -17.06 4.34 4.58
CA GLN A 63 -17.62 4.66 5.88
C GLN A 63 -17.40 6.14 6.22
N ALA A 64 -18.48 6.86 6.57
CA ALA A 64 -18.40 8.23 7.03
C ALA A 64 -17.59 8.30 8.34
N VAL A 65 -16.61 9.21 8.37
CA VAL A 65 -15.71 9.43 9.52
C VAL A 65 -15.92 10.82 10.09
N PRO A 66 -15.72 11.01 11.41
CA PRO A 66 -15.82 12.34 12.03
C PRO A 66 -14.60 13.21 11.73
N LYS A 67 -14.75 14.52 11.93
CA LYS A 67 -13.65 15.46 12.02
C LYS A 67 -13.22 15.62 13.47
N GLN A 68 -11.93 15.44 13.75
CA GLN A 68 -11.38 15.75 15.06
C GLN A 68 -11.22 17.28 15.21
N LEU A 69 -11.80 17.83 16.27
CA LEU A 69 -11.73 19.25 16.59
C LEU A 69 -10.63 19.56 17.59
N ASP A 70 -10.50 18.73 18.63
CA ASP A 70 -9.51 18.91 19.69
C ASP A 70 -9.16 17.58 20.36
N ARG A 71 -7.97 17.51 20.97
CA ARG A 71 -7.52 16.36 21.77
C ARG A 71 -6.66 16.85 22.93
N THR A 72 -7.06 16.53 24.14
CA THR A 72 -6.36 16.93 25.36
C THR A 72 -5.88 15.71 26.14
N LEU A 73 -4.69 15.85 26.74
CA LEU A 73 -4.05 14.85 27.61
C LEU A 73 -3.92 15.45 29.01
N ASP A 74 -4.54 14.82 30.00
CA ASP A 74 -4.42 15.24 31.40
C ASP A 74 -3.89 14.08 32.26
N GLU A 75 -2.59 14.11 32.53
CA GLU A 75 -1.93 13.10 33.39
C GLU A 75 -2.45 13.14 34.83
N LYS A 76 -2.93 14.26 35.33
CA LYS A 76 -3.40 14.37 36.71
C LYS A 76 -4.70 13.61 36.93
N SER A 77 -5.63 13.76 36.00
CA SER A 77 -6.87 12.98 35.99
C SER A 77 -6.71 11.66 35.24
N ASN A 78 -5.54 11.35 34.71
CA ASN A 78 -5.26 10.14 33.93
C ASN A 78 -6.25 9.95 32.77
N THR A 79 -6.52 11.02 32.00
CA THR A 79 -7.60 11.07 31.01
C THR A 79 -7.15 11.63 29.67
N ILE A 80 -7.60 11.01 28.58
CA ILE A 80 -7.57 11.57 27.22
C ILE A 80 -8.99 11.99 26.87
N THR A 81 -9.18 13.22 26.45
CA THR A 81 -10.47 13.73 25.95
C THR A 81 -10.31 14.16 24.50
N THR A 82 -11.12 13.63 23.62
CA THR A 82 -11.14 13.98 22.19
C THR A 82 -12.51 14.51 21.81
N LYS A 83 -12.53 15.69 21.19
CA LYS A 83 -13.73 16.34 20.69
C LYS A 83 -13.82 16.17 19.19
N LEU A 84 -14.95 15.69 18.71
CA LEU A 84 -15.19 15.35 17.32
C LEU A 84 -16.52 15.95 16.85
N CYS A 85 -16.72 16.01 15.53
CA CYS A 85 -18.02 16.40 14.96
C CYS A 85 -18.38 15.58 13.71
N TYR A 86 -19.65 15.50 13.48
CA TYR A 86 -20.26 15.07 12.22
C TYR A 86 -21.11 16.21 11.66
N PRO A 87 -21.12 16.41 10.33
CA PRO A 87 -20.23 15.84 9.33
C PRO A 87 -18.81 16.45 9.35
N ASP A 88 -17.85 15.82 8.68
CA ASP A 88 -16.68 16.53 8.19
C ASP A 88 -17.06 17.25 6.89
N LYS A 89 -17.33 18.54 6.99
CA LYS A 89 -17.80 19.35 5.85
C LYS A 89 -16.75 19.48 4.76
N ASP A 90 -15.48 19.31 5.08
CA ASP A 90 -14.39 19.40 4.12
C ASP A 90 -14.28 18.14 3.23
N GLN A 91 -14.90 17.03 3.66
CA GLN A 91 -14.93 15.78 2.91
C GLN A 91 -16.31 15.45 2.33
N HIS A 92 -17.33 16.26 2.64
CA HIS A 92 -18.67 15.98 2.16
C HIS A 92 -18.78 16.16 0.63
N LEU A 93 -18.84 15.04 -0.08
CA LEU A 93 -18.90 14.94 -1.54
C LEU A 93 -17.78 15.72 -2.28
N THR A 94 -16.61 15.87 -1.65
CA THR A 94 -15.46 16.57 -2.21
C THR A 94 -14.17 15.81 -1.95
N GLY A 95 -13.19 16.07 -2.79
CA GLY A 95 -11.84 15.56 -2.59
C GLY A 95 -11.70 14.07 -2.88
N PHE A 96 -10.62 13.49 -2.41
CA PHE A 96 -10.38 12.05 -2.46
C PHE A 96 -11.26 11.32 -1.44
N ASN A 97 -11.88 10.22 -1.85
CA ASN A 97 -12.89 9.49 -1.10
C ASN A 97 -14.00 10.43 -0.58
N PRO A 98 -14.75 11.08 -1.47
CA PRO A 98 -15.83 11.95 -1.05
C PRO A 98 -16.92 11.12 -0.37
N LEU A 99 -17.39 11.61 0.78
CA LEU A 99 -18.34 10.92 1.63
C LEU A 99 -19.70 11.60 1.60
N LEU A 100 -20.75 10.80 1.53
CA LEU A 100 -22.11 11.26 1.81
C LEU A 100 -22.36 11.13 3.31
N TYR A 101 -22.47 12.27 3.97
CA TYR A 101 -22.79 12.31 5.40
C TYR A 101 -24.30 12.33 5.64
N PRO A 102 -24.78 11.76 6.78
CA PRO A 102 -26.15 11.88 7.18
C PRO A 102 -26.56 13.32 7.46
N ASP A 103 -27.84 13.65 7.28
CA ASP A 103 -28.39 14.97 7.61
C ASP A 103 -28.60 15.12 9.12
N PHE A 104 -27.53 14.92 9.86
CA PHE A 104 -27.49 15.07 11.31
C PHE A 104 -26.15 15.67 11.74
N GLU A 105 -26.19 16.96 12.04
CA GLU A 105 -25.01 17.70 12.50
C GLU A 105 -24.97 17.71 14.04
N PHE A 106 -23.86 17.21 14.61
CA PHE A 106 -23.63 17.17 16.05
C PHE A 106 -22.15 17.15 16.38
N THR A 107 -21.83 17.51 17.63
CA THR A 107 -20.52 17.34 18.23
C THR A 107 -20.58 16.33 19.37
N TYR A 108 -19.47 15.65 19.58
CA TYR A 108 -19.37 14.70 20.68
C TYR A 108 -17.96 14.68 21.26
N GLU A 109 -17.87 14.19 22.49
CA GLU A 109 -16.61 13.98 23.17
C GLU A 109 -16.46 12.49 23.53
N VAL A 110 -15.29 11.94 23.24
CA VAL A 110 -14.87 10.63 23.73
C VAL A 110 -13.82 10.84 24.81
N ARG A 111 -14.17 10.44 26.05
CA ARG A 111 -13.26 10.47 27.19
C ARG A 111 -12.78 9.08 27.49
N VAL A 112 -11.47 8.92 27.55
CA VAL A 112 -10.79 7.66 27.88
C VAL A 112 -10.00 7.89 29.16
N HIS A 113 -10.36 7.14 30.21
CA HIS A 113 -9.79 7.30 31.55
C HIS A 113 -9.16 6.00 32.04
N GLY A 114 -7.93 6.06 32.53
CA GLY A 114 -7.26 4.93 33.17
C GLY A 114 -7.61 4.83 34.67
N GLU A 115 -8.24 3.74 35.10
CA GLU A 115 -8.61 3.48 36.48
C GLU A 115 -8.10 2.10 36.96
N GLY A 116 -6.99 2.10 37.70
CA GLY A 116 -6.36 0.85 38.09
C GLY A 116 -6.04 -0.04 36.89
N GLY A 117 -6.55 -1.27 36.90
CA GLY A 117 -6.39 -2.23 35.80
C GLY A 117 -7.39 -2.08 34.64
N HIS A 118 -8.17 -1.01 34.59
CA HIS A 118 -9.25 -0.80 33.64
C HIS A 118 -9.05 0.48 32.84
N ILE A 119 -9.66 0.49 31.66
CA ILE A 119 -9.83 1.70 30.84
C ILE A 119 -11.34 1.94 30.73
N VAL A 120 -11.77 3.13 31.14
CA VAL A 120 -13.17 3.55 31.02
C VAL A 120 -13.29 4.46 29.81
N VAL A 121 -14.17 4.12 28.88
CA VAL A 121 -14.52 4.91 27.71
C VAL A 121 -15.92 5.47 27.91
N SER A 122 -16.07 6.79 27.82
CA SER A 122 -17.36 7.47 27.91
C SER A 122 -17.56 8.40 26.72
N VAL A 123 -18.76 8.43 26.17
CA VAL A 123 -19.13 9.28 25.05
C VAL A 123 -20.28 10.23 25.45
N ASP A 124 -20.03 11.52 25.23
CA ASP A 124 -21.01 12.58 25.45
C ASP A 124 -21.38 13.23 24.11
N LEU A 125 -22.66 13.43 23.85
CA LEU A 125 -23.17 14.15 22.67
C LEU A 125 -23.70 15.53 23.09
N ASP A 126 -23.59 16.53 22.20
CA ASP A 126 -24.16 17.85 22.43
C ASP A 126 -25.69 17.88 22.32
N ARG A 127 -26.28 16.88 21.67
CA ARG A 127 -27.73 16.71 21.47
C ARG A 127 -28.13 15.23 21.34
N PRO A 128 -29.38 14.90 21.66
CA PRO A 128 -29.84 13.52 21.50
C PRO A 128 -29.94 13.11 20.02
N VAL A 129 -29.75 11.82 19.76
CA VAL A 129 -29.91 11.24 18.43
C VAL A 129 -31.37 11.34 17.99
N PRO A 130 -31.67 11.90 16.81
CA PRO A 130 -33.02 11.94 16.25
C PRO A 130 -33.63 10.55 16.05
N GLU A 131 -34.96 10.44 16.10
CA GLU A 131 -35.66 9.16 16.00
C GLU A 131 -35.32 8.36 14.74
N GLU A 132 -35.12 9.04 13.60
CA GLU A 132 -34.75 8.46 12.31
C GLU A 132 -33.36 7.83 12.28
N PHE A 133 -32.46 8.21 13.20
CA PHE A 133 -31.09 7.67 13.33
C PHE A 133 -30.91 6.71 14.51
N LEU A 134 -31.96 6.47 15.29
CA LEU A 134 -31.90 5.47 16.38
C LEU A 134 -31.62 4.07 15.82
N GLY A 135 -30.70 3.37 16.46
CA GLY A 135 -30.22 2.06 16.03
C GLY A 135 -29.17 2.10 14.91
N LYS A 136 -28.84 3.30 14.37
CA LYS A 136 -27.89 3.48 13.25
C LYS A 136 -26.60 4.19 13.65
N LEU A 137 -26.59 4.88 14.78
CA LEU A 137 -25.38 5.48 15.37
C LEU A 137 -24.92 4.60 16.52
N CYS A 138 -23.73 4.03 16.37
CA CYS A 138 -23.16 3.07 17.31
C CYS A 138 -21.75 3.45 17.71
N PHE A 139 -21.34 3.12 18.94
CA PHE A 139 -19.94 3.08 19.32
C PHE A 139 -19.40 1.69 18.97
N ASN A 140 -18.39 1.63 18.11
CA ASN A 140 -17.80 0.41 17.62
C ASN A 140 -16.37 0.25 18.12
N LEU A 141 -15.93 -1.00 18.27
CA LEU A 141 -14.53 -1.38 18.44
C LEU A 141 -14.26 -2.53 17.48
N GLU A 142 -13.31 -2.34 16.59
CA GLU A 142 -12.95 -3.33 15.58
C GLU A 142 -11.83 -4.22 16.08
N LEU A 143 -12.00 -5.53 15.96
CA LEU A 143 -11.08 -6.55 16.45
C LEU A 143 -10.29 -7.14 15.27
N VAL A 144 -8.98 -7.20 15.40
CA VAL A 144 -8.06 -7.67 14.35
C VAL A 144 -8.30 -9.15 14.03
N PRO A 145 -8.75 -9.51 12.82
CA PRO A 145 -9.34 -10.83 12.57
C PRO A 145 -8.34 -11.98 12.55
N HIS A 146 -7.17 -11.83 11.92
CA HIS A 146 -6.24 -12.94 11.71
C HIS A 146 -5.71 -13.56 13.02
N ILE A 147 -5.61 -12.78 14.10
CA ILE A 147 -5.20 -13.27 15.42
C ILE A 147 -6.33 -13.97 16.16
N LEU A 148 -7.57 -13.84 15.67
CA LEU A 148 -8.78 -14.35 16.31
C LEU A 148 -9.35 -15.61 15.62
N PHE A 149 -8.95 -15.90 14.39
CA PHE A 149 -9.47 -17.08 13.68
C PHE A 149 -9.31 -18.38 14.47
N GLY A 150 -10.41 -19.10 14.67
CA GLY A 150 -10.43 -20.32 15.45
C GLY A 150 -10.31 -20.11 16.97
N LYS A 151 -10.39 -18.87 17.45
CA LYS A 151 -10.24 -18.53 18.88
C LYS A 151 -11.58 -18.27 19.55
N PRO A 152 -11.68 -18.56 20.88
CA PRO A 152 -12.94 -18.43 21.59
C PRO A 152 -13.28 -16.99 21.98
N TRP A 153 -14.57 -16.75 22.09
CA TRP A 153 -15.16 -15.58 22.74
C TRP A 153 -16.32 -16.00 23.68
N ILE A 154 -16.60 -15.16 24.65
CA ILE A 154 -17.72 -15.33 25.57
C ILE A 154 -18.46 -13.99 25.68
N MET A 155 -19.81 -14.01 25.60
CA MET A 155 -20.67 -12.88 25.87
C MET A 155 -21.78 -13.30 26.82
N ASP A 156 -21.71 -12.86 28.07
CA ASP A 156 -22.55 -13.32 29.18
C ASP A 156 -22.57 -14.86 29.25
N GLN A 157 -23.73 -15.49 28.90
CA GLN A 157 -23.89 -16.94 28.90
C GLN A 157 -23.67 -17.59 27.52
N LYS A 158 -23.50 -16.78 26.47
CA LYS A 158 -23.21 -17.25 25.11
C LYS A 158 -21.72 -17.36 24.88
N GLN A 159 -21.34 -18.32 24.09
CA GLN A 159 -19.93 -18.56 23.73
C GLN A 159 -19.83 -18.99 22.28
N GLY A 160 -18.70 -18.71 21.67
CA GLY A 160 -18.45 -19.07 20.28
C GLY A 160 -16.98 -19.03 19.91
N ILE A 161 -16.74 -19.28 18.65
CA ILE A 161 -15.41 -19.27 18.03
C ILE A 161 -15.46 -18.29 16.86
N PHE A 162 -14.45 -17.43 16.74
CA PHE A 162 -14.31 -16.55 15.59
C PHE A 162 -14.02 -17.38 14.33
N PRO A 163 -14.90 -17.33 13.31
CA PRO A 163 -14.70 -18.15 12.11
C PRO A 163 -13.63 -17.57 11.19
N THR A 164 -12.87 -18.44 10.52
CA THR A 164 -11.91 -18.03 9.49
C THR A 164 -12.61 -17.44 8.28
N GLN A 165 -13.72 -18.08 7.84
CA GLN A 165 -14.51 -17.59 6.70
C GLN A 165 -15.71 -16.76 7.20
N PRO A 166 -16.08 -15.69 6.47
CA PRO A 166 -17.32 -14.97 6.73
C PRO A 166 -18.51 -15.92 6.54
N ASN A 167 -19.19 -16.28 7.59
CA ASN A 167 -20.27 -17.29 7.57
C ASN A 167 -21.34 -17.08 8.63
N GLY A 168 -21.38 -15.90 9.22
CA GLY A 168 -22.34 -15.63 10.29
C GLY A 168 -23.78 -15.58 9.80
N PRO A 169 -24.74 -15.54 10.72
CA PRO A 169 -26.12 -15.27 10.37
C PRO A 169 -26.24 -13.90 9.72
N THR A 170 -27.13 -13.78 8.77
CA THR A 170 -27.39 -12.53 8.05
C THR A 170 -28.87 -12.16 8.12
N LEU A 171 -29.13 -10.87 8.18
CA LEU A 171 -30.47 -10.30 8.10
C LEU A 171 -30.63 -9.62 6.74
N GLN A 172 -31.65 -10.02 5.99
CA GLN A 172 -32.03 -9.34 4.78
C GLN A 172 -32.91 -8.14 5.11
N THR A 173 -32.51 -6.97 4.68
CA THR A 173 -33.27 -5.74 4.85
C THR A 173 -34.08 -5.39 3.60
N ALA A 174 -35.13 -4.61 3.75
CA ALA A 174 -35.92 -4.15 2.64
C ALA A 174 -35.36 -2.86 2.05
N GLY A 175 -34.97 -2.89 0.78
CA GLY A 175 -34.60 -1.73 -0.02
C GLY A 175 -33.66 -0.74 0.68
N ASN A 176 -34.04 0.50 0.67
CA ASN A 176 -33.28 1.63 1.22
C ASN A 176 -33.32 1.74 2.75
N HIS A 177 -33.63 0.65 3.46
CA HIS A 177 -33.59 0.62 4.93
C HIS A 177 -32.20 0.97 5.49
N LEU A 178 -31.15 0.61 4.78
CA LEU A 178 -29.77 0.93 5.15
C LEU A 178 -29.35 2.36 4.79
N HIS A 179 -30.18 3.12 4.08
CA HIS A 179 -29.90 4.51 3.70
C HIS A 179 -30.51 5.47 4.72
N PRO A 180 -29.82 5.82 5.82
CA PRO A 180 -30.33 6.77 6.79
C PRO A 180 -30.21 8.23 6.33
N TYR A 181 -29.68 8.45 5.15
CA TYR A 181 -29.32 9.76 4.66
C TYR A 181 -30.31 10.25 3.60
N LYS A 182 -30.52 11.56 3.55
CA LYS A 182 -31.22 12.18 2.44
C LYS A 182 -30.43 12.02 1.14
N GLU A 183 -31.13 11.85 0.06
CA GLU A 183 -30.53 11.85 -1.25
C GLU A 183 -29.88 13.19 -1.56
N PRO A 184 -28.57 13.27 -1.80
CA PRO A 184 -27.95 14.51 -2.24
C PRO A 184 -28.31 14.77 -3.71
N ASP A 185 -28.49 16.03 -4.04
CA ASP A 185 -28.59 16.47 -5.43
C ASP A 185 -27.18 16.49 -6.06
N THR A 186 -26.65 15.31 -6.34
CA THR A 186 -25.30 15.10 -6.85
C THR A 186 -25.18 13.80 -7.62
N THR A 187 -24.28 13.80 -8.60
CA THR A 187 -23.91 12.62 -9.39
C THR A 187 -23.03 11.63 -8.64
N MET A 188 -22.46 12.03 -7.50
CA MET A 188 -21.65 11.15 -6.66
C MET A 188 -22.41 9.95 -6.13
N ARG A 189 -23.68 10.13 -5.87
CA ARG A 189 -24.46 9.10 -5.23
C ARG A 189 -24.94 8.08 -6.24
N MET A 190 -24.63 6.82 -5.98
CA MET A 190 -25.28 5.70 -6.65
C MET A 190 -26.60 5.38 -5.94
N PRO A 191 -27.71 5.34 -6.64
CA PRO A 191 -28.94 4.80 -6.08
C PRO A 191 -28.73 3.36 -5.62
N PHE A 192 -29.33 3.01 -4.48
CA PHE A 192 -29.20 1.67 -3.92
C PHE A 192 -29.62 0.59 -4.93
N GLU A 193 -30.68 0.82 -5.69
CA GLU A 193 -31.17 -0.08 -6.72
C GLU A 193 -30.12 -0.34 -7.82
N LYS A 194 -29.29 0.64 -8.13
CA LYS A 194 -28.21 0.46 -9.11
C LYS A 194 -27.09 -0.43 -8.60
N LEU A 195 -26.77 -0.34 -7.32
CA LEU A 195 -25.78 -1.23 -6.69
C LEU A 195 -26.23 -2.68 -6.69
N THR A 196 -27.54 -2.92 -6.68
CA THR A 196 -28.10 -4.25 -6.71
C THR A 196 -28.39 -4.79 -8.11
N HIS A 197 -28.17 -3.99 -9.17
CA HIS A 197 -28.34 -4.41 -10.56
C HIS A 197 -27.04 -4.97 -11.12
N ASN A 198 -26.93 -6.26 -11.03
CA ASN A 198 -25.74 -6.97 -11.49
C ASN A 198 -26.19 -8.07 -12.49
N ARG A 199 -25.39 -8.31 -13.50
CA ARG A 199 -25.67 -9.33 -14.53
C ARG A 199 -24.92 -10.64 -14.31
N SER A 200 -24.06 -10.70 -13.31
CA SER A 200 -23.36 -11.92 -12.94
C SER A 200 -24.30 -12.89 -12.20
N ALA A 201 -23.79 -14.10 -11.92
CA ALA A 201 -24.49 -15.08 -11.09
C ALA A 201 -24.68 -14.64 -9.63
N TYR A 202 -23.98 -13.61 -9.21
CA TYR A 202 -24.16 -12.97 -7.91
C TYR A 202 -25.52 -12.28 -7.86
N ASN A 203 -26.25 -12.42 -6.76
CA ASN A 203 -27.55 -11.80 -6.59
C ASN A 203 -27.43 -10.47 -5.83
N PRO A 204 -27.30 -9.35 -6.50
CA PRO A 204 -27.10 -8.06 -5.87
C PRO A 204 -28.35 -7.55 -5.15
N ALA A 205 -29.52 -8.00 -5.52
CA ALA A 205 -30.76 -7.66 -4.84
C ALA A 205 -30.79 -8.13 -3.37
N THR A 206 -29.96 -9.10 -3.03
CA THR A 206 -29.78 -9.60 -1.67
C THR A 206 -28.46 -9.21 -1.04
N ALA A 207 -27.40 -9.06 -1.84
CA ALA A 207 -26.06 -8.83 -1.36
C ALA A 207 -25.89 -7.47 -0.65
N ASP A 208 -26.37 -6.40 -1.27
CA ASP A 208 -26.29 -5.06 -0.69
C ASP A 208 -27.34 -4.82 0.40
N THR A 209 -28.29 -5.73 0.56
CA THR A 209 -29.29 -5.69 1.61
C THR A 209 -29.00 -6.67 2.75
N LEU A 210 -27.99 -7.51 2.61
CA LEU A 210 -27.55 -8.39 3.67
C LEU A 210 -26.71 -7.62 4.69
N ILE A 211 -27.09 -7.70 5.94
CA ILE A 211 -26.26 -7.28 7.08
C ILE A 211 -26.03 -8.47 8.00
N ALA A 212 -24.89 -8.46 8.66
CA ALA A 212 -24.61 -9.49 9.65
C ALA A 212 -25.56 -9.34 10.84
N GLU A 213 -26.22 -10.40 11.22
CA GLU A 213 -26.83 -10.48 12.54
C GLU A 213 -25.73 -10.63 13.59
N PRO A 214 -25.90 -10.08 14.80
CA PRO A 214 -24.92 -10.29 15.86
C PRO A 214 -24.82 -11.77 16.23
N TYR A 215 -23.60 -12.29 16.37
CA TYR A 215 -23.35 -13.61 16.96
C TYR A 215 -23.93 -13.72 18.37
N ALA A 216 -23.82 -12.61 19.10
CA ALA A 216 -24.35 -12.51 20.44
C ALA A 216 -24.70 -11.07 20.79
N VAL A 217 -25.66 -10.92 21.70
CA VAL A 217 -26.05 -9.67 22.36
C VAL A 217 -25.96 -9.90 23.87
N GLY A 218 -25.34 -8.98 24.61
CA GLY A 218 -25.15 -9.09 26.03
C GLY A 218 -24.56 -7.82 26.64
N ARG A 219 -24.08 -7.90 27.87
CA ARG A 219 -23.50 -6.77 28.62
C ARG A 219 -22.04 -6.91 28.90
N ARG A 220 -21.52 -8.12 28.84
CA ARG A 220 -20.12 -8.41 29.11
C ARG A 220 -19.57 -9.36 28.05
N PHE A 221 -18.59 -8.87 27.33
CA PHE A 221 -17.88 -9.60 26.29
C PHE A 221 -16.45 -9.91 26.72
N THR A 222 -15.97 -11.13 26.49
CA THR A 222 -14.57 -11.52 26.68
C THR A 222 -14.03 -12.14 25.41
N SER A 223 -12.97 -11.54 24.87
CA SER A 223 -12.19 -12.08 23.78
C SER A 223 -11.03 -12.89 24.33
N ARG A 224 -10.68 -14.02 23.68
CA ARG A 224 -9.52 -14.84 24.01
C ARG A 224 -9.45 -15.26 25.48
N PRO A 225 -10.53 -15.84 26.06
CA PRO A 225 -10.48 -16.32 27.45
C PRO A 225 -9.43 -17.41 27.68
N ASP A 226 -8.96 -18.04 26.60
CA ASP A 226 -7.93 -19.09 26.57
C ASP A 226 -6.48 -18.58 26.70
N ASP A 227 -6.23 -17.29 26.43
CA ASP A 227 -4.87 -16.74 26.36
C ASP A 227 -4.74 -15.45 27.19
N PRO A 228 -4.06 -15.52 28.35
CA PRO A 228 -3.86 -14.34 29.21
C PRO A 228 -3.14 -13.17 28.51
N SER A 229 -2.33 -13.44 27.50
CA SER A 229 -1.58 -12.40 26.79
C SER A 229 -2.44 -11.60 25.79
N GLN A 230 -3.61 -12.13 25.42
CA GLN A 230 -4.52 -11.49 24.44
C GLN A 230 -5.95 -11.32 24.98
N ARG A 231 -6.22 -11.81 26.21
CA ARG A 231 -7.54 -11.73 26.81
C ARG A 231 -7.87 -10.29 27.20
N PHE A 232 -9.04 -9.83 26.78
CA PHE A 232 -9.64 -8.62 27.33
C PHE A 232 -11.14 -8.79 27.49
N THR A 233 -11.70 -8.00 28.38
CA THR A 233 -13.15 -7.97 28.64
C THR A 233 -13.67 -6.56 28.40
N VAL A 234 -14.86 -6.43 27.83
CA VAL A 234 -15.61 -5.18 27.70
C VAL A 234 -16.94 -5.35 28.42
N GLU A 235 -17.21 -4.45 29.37
CA GLU A 235 -18.50 -4.34 30.05
C GLU A 235 -19.18 -3.04 29.61
N SER A 236 -20.43 -3.12 29.16
CA SER A 236 -21.19 -1.96 28.75
C SER A 236 -22.20 -1.58 29.82
N ILE A 237 -22.23 -0.30 30.17
CA ILE A 237 -23.18 0.28 31.12
C ILE A 237 -24.25 1.05 30.33
N GLY A 238 -25.51 0.61 30.47
CA GLY A 238 -26.66 1.30 29.88
C GLY A 238 -27.11 0.78 28.51
N ALA A 239 -26.17 0.41 27.63
CA ALA A 239 -26.48 -0.15 26.31
C ALA A 239 -26.04 -1.61 26.18
N ASP A 240 -26.63 -2.37 25.27
CA ASP A 240 -26.20 -3.72 24.97
C ASP A 240 -24.93 -3.70 24.09
N LEU A 241 -24.08 -4.71 24.29
CA LEU A 241 -23.00 -5.07 23.38
C LEU A 241 -23.52 -6.03 22.32
N LYS A 242 -23.11 -5.83 21.08
CA LYS A 242 -23.38 -6.72 19.95
C LYS A 242 -22.07 -7.13 19.30
N LEU A 243 -21.85 -8.40 19.03
CA LEU A 243 -20.66 -8.92 18.34
C LEU A 243 -21.05 -9.32 16.92
N TYR A 244 -20.39 -8.73 15.92
CA TYR A 244 -20.62 -8.98 14.50
C TYR A 244 -19.40 -9.52 13.79
N ASP A 245 -19.62 -10.21 12.67
CA ASP A 245 -18.61 -10.38 11.62
C ASP A 245 -18.71 -9.22 10.62
N GLY A 246 -17.88 -8.21 10.80
CA GLY A 246 -17.88 -7.02 9.95
C GLY A 246 -17.46 -7.28 8.50
N ARG A 247 -16.84 -8.45 8.21
CA ARG A 247 -16.49 -8.87 6.84
C ARG A 247 -17.72 -9.16 5.99
N MET A 248 -18.88 -9.35 6.62
CA MET A 248 -20.17 -9.46 5.94
C MET A 248 -20.70 -8.12 5.43
N ASN A 249 -20.17 -7.00 5.93
CA ASN A 249 -20.58 -5.65 5.57
C ASN A 249 -19.46 -5.01 4.78
N HIS A 250 -19.64 -4.80 3.50
CA HIS A 250 -18.73 -4.01 2.63
C HIS A 250 -17.26 -3.95 3.13
N ASN A 251 -16.45 -3.13 2.74
CA ASN A 251 -15.03 -2.92 3.03
C ASN A 251 -14.51 -3.13 4.46
N ASN A 252 -15.30 -3.61 5.40
CA ASN A 252 -14.85 -3.91 6.74
C ASN A 252 -14.25 -5.31 6.81
N GLY A 253 -12.95 -5.40 7.10
CA GLY A 253 -12.22 -6.67 7.25
C GLY A 253 -12.16 -7.20 8.68
N TRP A 254 -12.96 -6.69 9.62
CA TRP A 254 -12.84 -6.88 11.05
C TRP A 254 -14.03 -7.62 11.68
N PHE A 255 -13.82 -8.21 12.87
CA PHE A 255 -14.92 -8.46 13.78
C PHE A 255 -15.24 -7.17 14.53
N VAL A 256 -16.51 -6.90 14.82
CA VAL A 256 -16.93 -5.64 15.42
C VAL A 256 -17.72 -5.88 16.70
N LEU A 257 -17.26 -5.25 17.78
CA LEU A 257 -18.03 -5.10 19.00
C LEU A 257 -18.70 -3.72 18.97
N SER A 258 -20.03 -3.66 19.16
CA SER A 258 -20.82 -2.46 18.95
C SER A 258 -21.82 -2.22 20.08
N SER A 259 -22.10 -0.95 20.38
CA SER A 259 -23.24 -0.53 21.20
C SER A 259 -23.98 0.64 20.56
N GLU A 260 -25.29 0.53 20.44
CA GLU A 260 -26.14 1.59 19.94
C GLU A 260 -26.23 2.75 20.94
N VAL A 261 -26.26 3.98 20.45
CA VAL A 261 -26.52 5.15 21.28
C VAL A 261 -27.97 5.13 21.71
N PRO A 262 -28.30 5.10 23.02
CA PRO A 262 -29.68 5.01 23.49
C PRO A 262 -30.50 6.30 23.24
N ALA A 263 -31.77 6.15 22.95
CA ALA A 263 -32.67 7.27 22.73
C ALA A 263 -32.62 8.30 23.88
N GLY A 264 -32.50 9.58 23.53
CA GLY A 264 -32.53 10.70 24.48
C GLY A 264 -31.31 10.85 25.38
N LYS A 265 -30.32 9.98 25.25
CA LYS A 265 -29.05 10.08 26.00
C LYS A 265 -28.08 11.02 25.34
N THR A 266 -27.52 11.93 26.16
CA THR A 266 -26.44 12.84 25.74
C THR A 266 -25.22 12.76 26.63
N LYS A 267 -25.41 12.55 27.92
CA LYS A 267 -24.31 12.41 28.88
C LYS A 267 -24.05 10.92 29.15
N ASP A 268 -22.81 10.51 29.09
CA ASP A 268 -22.40 9.11 29.17
C ASP A 268 -23.32 8.22 28.32
N ALA A 269 -23.63 8.69 27.09
CA ALA A 269 -24.52 8.01 26.18
C ALA A 269 -24.05 6.60 25.84
N ILE A 270 -22.72 6.46 25.75
CA ILE A 270 -22.00 5.17 25.78
C ILE A 270 -21.05 5.21 26.97
N GLN A 271 -20.97 4.10 27.69
CA GLN A 271 -19.98 3.91 28.74
C GLN A 271 -19.52 2.45 28.73
N TRP A 272 -18.24 2.25 28.44
CA TRP A 272 -17.60 0.92 28.41
C TRP A 272 -16.46 0.86 29.43
N ILE A 273 -16.35 -0.27 30.11
CA ILE A 273 -15.21 -0.61 30.94
C ILE A 273 -14.45 -1.70 30.22
N ILE A 274 -13.24 -1.38 29.76
CA ILE A 274 -12.35 -2.30 29.07
C ILE A 274 -11.30 -2.79 30.07
N THR A 275 -11.20 -4.08 30.23
CA THR A 275 -10.26 -4.74 31.14
C THR A 275 -9.33 -5.66 30.36
N PRO A 276 -8.20 -5.16 29.88
CA PRO A 276 -7.18 -6.01 29.30
C PRO A 276 -6.49 -6.84 30.38
N SER A 277 -6.17 -8.08 30.07
CA SER A 277 -5.33 -8.91 30.95
C SER A 277 -3.87 -8.49 30.82
N VAL A 278 -3.25 -8.16 31.93
CA VAL A 278 -1.85 -7.71 32.01
C VAL A 278 -1.00 -8.87 32.54
N VAL A 279 0.06 -9.22 31.81
CA VAL A 279 1.05 -10.21 32.25
C VAL A 279 2.17 -9.46 32.96
N GLU A 280 2.36 -9.70 34.29
CA GLU A 280 3.21 -8.87 35.15
C GLU A 280 4.65 -8.69 34.65
N ASP A 281 5.31 -9.74 34.26
CA ASP A 281 6.72 -9.72 33.86
C ASP A 281 6.88 -9.84 32.33
N TRP A 282 5.86 -9.45 31.58
CA TRP A 282 5.94 -9.53 30.13
C TRP A 282 7.07 -8.64 29.59
N MET A 283 7.80 -9.21 28.67
CA MET A 283 8.87 -8.54 27.93
C MET A 283 8.78 -8.98 26.46
N TYR A 284 8.94 -8.02 25.56
CA TYR A 284 8.99 -8.32 24.14
C TYR A 284 10.14 -9.28 23.83
N ALA A 285 9.81 -10.40 23.21
CA ALA A 285 10.83 -11.38 22.84
C ALA A 285 11.75 -10.80 21.74
N PRO A 286 13.04 -11.12 21.76
CA PRO A 286 13.92 -10.72 20.67
C PRO A 286 13.38 -11.14 19.30
N VAL A 287 13.55 -10.29 18.29
CA VAL A 287 13.25 -10.63 16.90
C VAL A 287 14.53 -10.56 16.09
N VAL A 288 14.86 -11.64 15.42
CA VAL A 288 16.06 -11.73 14.58
C VAL A 288 15.66 -11.56 13.12
N GLN A 289 16.01 -10.42 12.54
CA GLN A 289 15.61 -10.01 11.22
C GLN A 289 16.72 -10.27 10.21
N VAL A 290 16.42 -11.06 9.20
CA VAL A 290 17.30 -11.42 8.08
C VAL A 290 16.53 -11.39 6.78
N SER A 291 17.23 -11.36 5.64
CA SER A 291 16.58 -11.55 4.33
C SER A 291 15.94 -12.94 4.26
N GLN A 292 14.66 -13.00 3.91
CA GLN A 292 13.91 -14.25 3.75
C GLN A 292 14.39 -15.09 2.54
N VAL A 293 15.05 -14.45 1.58
CA VAL A 293 15.72 -15.10 0.46
C VAL A 293 17.13 -15.55 0.84
N GLY A 294 17.87 -14.68 1.50
CA GLY A 294 19.25 -14.90 1.92
C GLY A 294 20.23 -13.92 1.30
N TYR A 295 21.47 -14.33 1.14
CA TYR A 295 22.57 -13.44 0.80
C TYR A 295 23.53 -14.04 -0.23
N HIS A 296 24.08 -13.19 -1.09
CA HIS A 296 25.21 -13.58 -1.93
C HIS A 296 26.50 -13.67 -1.08
N PRO A 297 27.41 -14.64 -1.36
CA PRO A 297 28.67 -14.79 -0.60
C PRO A 297 29.50 -13.51 -0.46
N ALA A 298 29.58 -12.70 -1.52
CA ALA A 298 30.34 -11.45 -1.57
C ALA A 298 29.60 -10.23 -0.96
N ALA A 299 28.31 -10.35 -0.61
CA ALA A 299 27.57 -9.24 0.00
C ALA A 299 27.97 -9.05 1.47
N SER A 300 27.81 -7.82 1.98
CA SER A 300 27.75 -7.59 3.42
C SER A 300 26.49 -8.25 4.00
N LYS A 301 26.64 -8.95 5.11
CA LYS A 301 25.59 -9.77 5.75
C LYS A 301 25.49 -9.45 7.22
N ALA A 302 24.32 -9.00 7.66
CA ALA A 302 24.07 -8.77 9.06
C ALA A 302 22.64 -9.15 9.44
N ALA A 303 22.45 -9.72 10.61
CA ALA A 303 21.16 -9.81 11.25
C ALA A 303 20.92 -8.55 12.10
N VAL A 304 19.73 -7.98 11.98
CA VAL A 304 19.24 -6.92 12.87
C VAL A 304 18.43 -7.59 13.96
N ILE A 305 18.79 -7.31 15.23
CA ILE A 305 18.12 -7.90 16.39
C ILE A 305 17.35 -6.81 17.10
N GLU A 306 16.04 -6.97 17.16
CA GLU A 306 15.10 -6.05 17.78
C GLU A 306 14.73 -6.56 19.18
N LEU A 307 14.84 -5.71 20.20
CA LEU A 307 14.65 -6.05 21.61
C LEU A 307 13.66 -5.11 22.29
N ASP A 308 13.08 -5.54 23.39
CA ASP A 308 12.42 -4.63 24.33
C ASP A 308 13.42 -3.59 24.84
N GLN A 309 13.06 -2.31 24.86
CA GLN A 309 13.94 -1.27 25.42
C GLN A 309 14.31 -1.49 26.89
N ARG A 310 13.50 -2.25 27.63
CA ARG A 310 13.75 -2.61 29.03
C ARG A 310 14.72 -3.80 29.17
N ASP A 311 14.97 -4.55 28.08
CA ASP A 311 15.85 -5.71 28.14
C ASP A 311 17.32 -5.27 28.12
N SER A 312 17.92 -5.32 29.30
CA SER A 312 19.35 -5.02 29.48
C SER A 312 20.24 -6.24 29.33
N ARG A 313 19.68 -7.44 29.15
CA ARG A 313 20.45 -8.65 28.94
C ARG A 313 21.15 -8.59 27.60
N ARG A 314 22.42 -9.00 27.63
CA ARG A 314 23.21 -9.12 26.41
C ARG A 314 23.84 -10.48 26.37
N GLY A 315 23.76 -11.14 25.24
CA GLY A 315 24.32 -12.46 25.00
C GLY A 315 24.95 -12.53 23.61
N ASP A 316 25.57 -13.62 23.30
CA ASP A 316 26.09 -13.88 21.96
C ASP A 316 24.94 -14.24 21.00
N ALA A 317 25.06 -13.79 19.79
CA ALA A 317 24.35 -14.34 18.65
C ALA A 317 25.19 -15.50 18.07
N ILE A 318 24.49 -16.50 17.53
CA ILE A 318 25.13 -17.69 16.99
C ILE A 318 24.59 -17.88 15.56
N LEU A 319 25.49 -18.00 14.61
CA LEU A 319 25.18 -18.45 13.26
C LEU A 319 25.38 -19.97 13.18
N TYR A 320 24.32 -20.68 12.84
CA TYR A 320 24.35 -22.10 12.55
C TYR A 320 24.26 -22.33 11.05
N GLN A 321 25.03 -23.29 10.56
CA GLN A 321 24.81 -23.91 9.26
C GLN A 321 23.90 -25.13 9.44
N ILE A 322 22.87 -25.23 8.64
CA ILE A 322 21.94 -26.36 8.64
C ILE A 322 22.50 -27.44 7.72
N THR A 323 22.83 -28.58 8.28
CA THR A 323 23.39 -29.72 7.56
C THR A 323 22.43 -30.92 7.61
N GLU A 324 22.69 -31.96 6.85
CA GLU A 324 21.92 -33.22 6.90
C GLU A 324 21.91 -33.88 8.30
N ASN A 325 22.91 -33.57 9.15
CA ASN A 325 23.02 -34.09 10.51
C ASN A 325 22.52 -33.09 11.57
N GLY A 326 21.90 -31.99 11.15
CA GLY A 326 21.38 -30.92 12.00
C GLY A 326 22.20 -29.64 11.98
N PRO A 327 21.89 -28.67 12.88
CA PRO A 327 22.60 -27.39 12.95
C PRO A 327 24.04 -27.55 13.46
N VAL A 328 24.98 -26.88 12.82
CA VAL A 328 26.38 -26.81 13.20
C VAL A 328 26.76 -25.35 13.46
N GLU A 329 27.30 -25.05 14.64
CA GLU A 329 27.76 -23.69 14.98
C GLU A 329 28.95 -23.29 14.10
N ILE A 330 28.81 -22.16 13.37
CA ILE A 330 29.83 -21.63 12.46
C ILE A 330 30.50 -20.39 13.06
N GLN A 331 29.69 -19.50 13.65
CA GLN A 331 30.17 -18.27 14.22
C GLN A 331 29.38 -17.94 15.48
N ARG A 332 30.10 -17.50 16.52
CA ARG A 332 29.51 -16.95 17.74
C ARG A 332 30.14 -15.61 18.04
N GLY A 333 29.35 -14.65 18.47
CA GLY A 333 29.88 -13.36 18.90
C GLY A 333 28.81 -12.44 19.45
N THR A 334 29.27 -11.46 20.23
CA THR A 334 28.36 -10.45 20.81
C THR A 334 27.95 -9.45 19.74
N PRO A 335 26.64 -9.27 19.47
CA PRO A 335 26.15 -8.26 18.54
C PRO A 335 26.56 -6.87 18.99
N LYS A 336 26.80 -5.99 18.01
CA LYS A 336 27.14 -4.60 18.26
C LYS A 336 25.88 -3.79 18.58
N GLU A 337 25.92 -2.98 19.63
CA GLU A 337 24.87 -2.01 19.97
C GLU A 337 24.65 -1.04 18.81
N TRP A 338 23.39 -0.85 18.39
CA TRP A 338 23.02 0.20 17.46
C TRP A 338 22.31 1.34 18.21
N GLY A 339 21.33 1.05 19.07
CA GLY A 339 20.57 2.03 19.85
C GLY A 339 19.07 1.86 19.76
N ASP A 340 18.34 2.90 20.15
CA ASP A 340 16.87 2.91 20.17
C ASP A 340 16.29 3.48 18.87
N PHE A 341 15.25 2.78 18.35
CA PHE A 341 14.46 3.24 17.22
C PHE A 341 13.00 2.84 17.44
N LEU A 342 12.08 3.80 17.27
CA LEU A 342 10.69 3.64 17.66
C LEU A 342 10.58 3.19 19.13
N ARG A 343 9.86 2.11 19.39
CA ARG A 343 9.68 1.57 20.76
C ARG A 343 10.64 0.47 21.14
N TYR A 344 11.61 0.16 20.30
CA TYR A 344 12.51 -0.97 20.46
C TYR A 344 13.98 -0.57 20.56
N HIS A 345 14.80 -1.48 21.10
CA HIS A 345 16.24 -1.37 21.11
C HIS A 345 16.85 -2.33 20.08
N TYR A 346 17.92 -1.92 19.39
CA TYR A 346 18.47 -2.69 18.27
C TYR A 346 19.94 -3.03 18.44
N LEU A 347 20.28 -4.26 18.05
CA LEU A 347 21.64 -4.74 17.92
C LEU A 347 21.89 -5.19 16.48
N LYS A 348 23.17 -5.25 16.07
CA LYS A 348 23.61 -5.79 14.78
C LYS A 348 24.61 -6.91 14.96
N TYR A 349 24.35 -8.06 14.33
CA TYR A 349 25.25 -9.19 14.28
C TYR A 349 25.78 -9.40 12.87
N ASP A 350 27.06 -9.08 12.67
CA ASP A 350 27.75 -9.17 11.37
C ASP A 350 28.31 -10.58 11.16
N PHE A 351 27.97 -11.16 10.01
CA PHE A 351 28.50 -12.43 9.54
C PHE A 351 29.00 -12.35 8.09
N SER A 352 29.43 -11.16 7.65
CA SER A 352 29.90 -10.89 6.27
C SER A 352 31.10 -11.78 5.89
N ALA A 353 31.92 -12.17 6.87
CA ALA A 353 33.05 -13.05 6.64
C ALA A 353 32.67 -14.47 6.18
N ILE A 354 31.43 -14.89 6.39
CA ILE A 354 30.98 -16.22 6.00
C ILE A 354 30.59 -16.20 4.52
N GLN A 355 31.41 -16.85 3.71
CA GLN A 355 31.24 -16.94 2.24
C GLN A 355 30.82 -18.35 1.77
N ALA A 356 30.94 -19.35 2.66
CA ALA A 356 30.57 -20.72 2.33
C ALA A 356 29.09 -20.79 1.96
N GLU A 357 28.79 -21.42 0.83
CA GLU A 357 27.43 -21.65 0.38
C GLU A 357 26.72 -22.68 1.27
N GLY A 358 25.44 -22.47 1.54
CA GLY A 358 24.66 -23.38 2.39
C GLY A 358 23.38 -22.75 2.93
N LEU A 359 22.75 -23.48 3.84
CA LEU A 359 21.58 -23.03 4.60
C LEU A 359 22.04 -22.59 5.99
N TYR A 360 21.50 -21.47 6.46
CA TYR A 360 21.90 -20.86 7.71
C TYR A 360 20.71 -20.34 8.51
N GLU A 361 20.91 -20.22 9.82
CA GLU A 361 20.02 -19.50 10.73
C GLU A 361 20.81 -18.75 11.79
N VAL A 362 20.28 -17.66 12.30
CA VAL A 362 20.85 -16.89 13.41
C VAL A 362 19.99 -17.05 14.65
N VAL A 363 20.62 -17.41 15.76
CA VAL A 363 19.96 -17.55 17.06
C VAL A 363 20.47 -16.46 18.01
N TYR A 364 19.53 -15.80 18.71
CA TYR A 364 19.84 -14.86 19.77
C TYR A 364 18.85 -15.05 20.94
N GLY A 365 19.37 -15.40 22.12
CA GLY A 365 18.53 -15.72 23.26
C GLY A 365 17.58 -16.89 22.99
N SER A 366 16.29 -16.65 23.08
CA SER A 366 15.25 -17.64 22.80
C SER A 366 14.70 -17.57 21.38
N SER A 367 15.22 -16.69 20.54
CA SER A 367 14.68 -16.39 19.22
C SER A 367 15.61 -16.83 18.10
N THR A 368 15.02 -17.32 17.03
CA THR A 368 15.72 -17.83 15.85
C THR A 368 15.19 -17.12 14.61
N SER A 369 16.08 -16.75 13.70
CA SER A 369 15.67 -16.20 12.39
C SER A 369 14.96 -17.26 11.54
N ALA A 370 14.37 -16.85 10.42
CA ALA A 370 14.07 -17.77 9.34
C ALA A 370 15.36 -18.42 8.84
N ILE A 371 15.26 -19.64 8.29
CA ILE A 371 16.37 -20.27 7.56
C ILE A 371 16.55 -19.54 6.24
N PHE A 372 17.79 -19.18 5.91
CA PHE A 372 18.13 -18.49 4.68
C PHE A 372 19.32 -19.16 3.97
N ARG A 373 19.49 -18.88 2.69
CA ARG A 373 20.63 -19.35 1.91
C ARG A 373 21.76 -18.31 1.90
N ILE A 374 23.01 -18.80 1.90
CA ILE A 374 24.13 -18.06 1.33
C ILE A 374 24.48 -18.80 0.03
N ALA A 375 24.36 -18.15 -1.11
CA ALA A 375 24.60 -18.78 -2.41
C ALA A 375 24.88 -17.73 -3.50
N SER A 376 25.75 -18.08 -4.46
CA SER A 376 26.09 -17.20 -5.59
C SER A 376 24.95 -17.04 -6.59
N ASP A 377 24.02 -17.99 -6.62
CA ASP A 377 22.82 -17.98 -7.47
C ASP A 377 21.55 -17.44 -6.75
N ILE A 378 21.73 -16.72 -5.64
CA ILE A 378 20.64 -16.38 -4.71
C ILE A 378 19.49 -15.60 -5.38
N TYR A 379 19.74 -14.86 -6.44
CA TYR A 379 18.78 -14.06 -7.18
C TYR A 379 18.41 -14.63 -8.55
N ASP A 380 18.83 -15.89 -8.86
CA ASP A 380 18.66 -16.44 -10.21
C ASP A 380 17.27 -16.99 -10.46
N ARG A 381 16.58 -17.50 -9.43
CA ARG A 381 15.26 -18.14 -9.57
C ARG A 381 14.31 -17.77 -8.42
N GLY A 382 13.03 -17.51 -8.78
CA GLY A 382 11.93 -17.36 -7.82
C GLY A 382 12.01 -16.11 -6.97
N VAL A 383 12.77 -15.09 -7.38
CA VAL A 383 12.92 -13.83 -6.64
C VAL A 383 12.30 -12.67 -7.40
N TRP A 384 12.68 -12.42 -8.64
CA TRP A 384 12.10 -11.38 -9.50
C TRP A 384 11.08 -11.95 -10.51
N GLN A 385 11.23 -13.21 -10.90
CA GLN A 385 10.39 -13.86 -11.90
C GLN A 385 8.89 -13.83 -11.57
N PRO A 386 8.45 -14.00 -10.32
CA PRO A 386 7.02 -13.98 -9.99
C PRO A 386 6.30 -12.70 -10.44
N VAL A 387 7.01 -11.59 -10.61
CA VAL A 387 6.44 -10.35 -11.16
C VAL A 387 5.95 -10.55 -12.59
N LEU A 388 6.75 -11.20 -13.45
CA LEU A 388 6.41 -11.48 -14.85
C LEU A 388 5.57 -12.75 -15.01
N GLU A 389 5.76 -13.75 -14.13
CA GLU A 389 5.06 -15.03 -14.22
C GLU A 389 3.61 -14.97 -13.74
N TYR A 390 3.33 -14.14 -12.71
CA TYR A 390 2.04 -14.10 -12.04
C TYR A 390 1.45 -12.71 -11.92
N PHE A 391 2.17 -11.80 -11.24
CA PHE A 391 1.56 -10.55 -10.83
C PHE A 391 1.06 -9.72 -12.01
N LEU A 392 1.94 -9.36 -12.95
CA LEU A 392 1.55 -8.53 -14.09
C LEU A 392 0.54 -9.24 -15.00
N PRO A 393 0.71 -10.52 -15.37
CA PRO A 393 -0.29 -11.23 -16.16
C PRO A 393 -1.68 -11.25 -15.51
N ILE A 394 -1.78 -11.45 -14.19
CA ILE A 394 -3.07 -11.48 -13.48
C ILE A 394 -3.72 -10.10 -13.43
N GLN A 395 -2.94 -9.02 -13.46
CA GLN A 395 -3.47 -7.65 -13.48
C GLN A 395 -3.87 -7.17 -14.87
N MET A 396 -3.60 -7.91 -15.95
CA MET A 396 -3.90 -7.47 -17.32
C MET A 396 -5.39 -7.24 -17.52
N CYS A 397 -5.77 -6.01 -17.85
CA CYS A 397 -7.12 -5.64 -18.23
C CYS A 397 -7.38 -5.95 -19.71
N HIS A 398 -8.63 -6.07 -20.14
CA HIS A 398 -9.04 -6.40 -21.50
C HIS A 398 -8.53 -7.77 -22.02
N MET A 399 -8.18 -8.65 -21.09
CA MET A 399 -7.65 -9.99 -21.37
C MET A 399 -8.43 -11.04 -20.58
N ARG A 400 -8.48 -12.24 -21.10
CA ARG A 400 -8.77 -13.45 -20.33
C ARG A 400 -7.46 -14.03 -19.85
N VAL A 401 -7.32 -14.24 -18.55
CA VAL A 401 -6.09 -14.74 -17.93
C VAL A 401 -6.33 -16.12 -17.32
N SER A 402 -5.57 -17.09 -17.79
CA SER A 402 -5.67 -18.49 -17.33
C SER A 402 -4.31 -19.13 -17.08
N GLU A 403 -4.34 -20.23 -16.34
CA GLU A 403 -3.19 -21.07 -16.04
C GLU A 403 -3.64 -22.52 -15.98
N LYS A 404 -3.38 -23.31 -17.03
CA LYS A 404 -3.80 -24.71 -17.12
C LYS A 404 -5.31 -24.88 -16.83
N TYR A 405 -5.65 -25.37 -15.66
CA TYR A 405 -7.05 -25.64 -15.24
C TYR A 405 -7.69 -24.49 -14.50
N ARG A 406 -6.95 -23.43 -14.18
CA ARG A 406 -7.43 -22.27 -13.46
C ARG A 406 -7.68 -21.12 -14.43
N VAL A 407 -8.83 -20.51 -14.34
CA VAL A 407 -9.09 -19.18 -14.89
C VAL A 407 -8.91 -18.19 -13.74
N TRP A 408 -7.93 -17.29 -13.87
CA TRP A 408 -7.72 -16.21 -12.91
C TRP A 408 -8.82 -15.18 -13.03
N HIS A 409 -9.09 -14.74 -14.25
CA HIS A 409 -10.31 -14.00 -14.59
C HIS A 409 -10.63 -14.17 -16.08
N ASP A 410 -11.89 -14.02 -16.43
CA ASP A 410 -12.34 -14.02 -17.81
C ASP A 410 -12.12 -12.67 -18.47
N LEU A 411 -12.43 -12.54 -19.77
CA LEU A 411 -12.35 -11.27 -20.50
C LEU A 411 -13.17 -10.19 -19.77
N CYS A 412 -12.52 -9.09 -19.45
CA CYS A 412 -13.13 -7.99 -18.72
C CYS A 412 -13.07 -6.69 -19.52
N HIS A 413 -14.06 -5.80 -19.32
CA HIS A 413 -14.09 -4.43 -19.83
C HIS A 413 -13.91 -4.31 -21.36
N ASP A 414 -14.31 -5.30 -22.14
CA ASP A 414 -14.16 -5.29 -23.60
C ASP A 414 -15.08 -4.27 -24.31
N ASP A 415 -15.98 -3.67 -23.60
CA ASP A 415 -16.93 -2.65 -23.98
C ASP A 415 -16.51 -1.20 -23.66
N ASP A 416 -15.40 -1.00 -22.98
CA ASP A 416 -14.86 0.32 -22.57
C ASP A 416 -14.73 1.32 -23.74
N ALA A 417 -14.83 2.56 -23.48
CA ALA A 417 -15.29 3.25 -22.29
C ALA A 417 -16.24 4.38 -22.72
N ARG A 418 -16.98 4.95 -21.75
CA ARG A 418 -17.85 6.12 -22.04
C ARG A 418 -17.25 7.40 -21.49
N MET A 419 -17.53 8.53 -22.17
CA MET A 419 -17.08 9.84 -21.71
C MET A 419 -17.74 10.21 -20.39
N ALA A 420 -16.95 10.58 -19.37
CA ALA A 420 -17.45 10.99 -18.08
C ALA A 420 -18.38 12.22 -18.18
N PRO A 421 -19.39 12.32 -17.29
CA PRO A 421 -20.25 13.50 -17.20
C PRO A 421 -19.44 14.77 -16.84
N VAL A 422 -19.77 15.90 -17.43
CA VAL A 422 -19.15 17.19 -17.07
C VAL A 422 -19.58 17.63 -15.67
N ASN A 423 -18.73 18.35 -14.98
CA ASN A 423 -18.91 18.81 -13.60
C ASN A 423 -19.19 17.66 -12.62
N TYR A 424 -18.62 16.50 -12.92
CA TYR A 424 -18.80 15.29 -12.13
C TYR A 424 -17.68 15.11 -11.13
N ASN A 425 -18.04 14.89 -9.87
CA ASN A 425 -17.12 14.51 -8.81
C ASN A 425 -17.36 13.03 -8.47
N HIS A 426 -16.43 12.21 -8.90
CA HIS A 426 -16.50 10.76 -8.74
C HIS A 426 -16.21 10.34 -7.29
N PHE A 427 -16.77 9.21 -6.86
CA PHE A 427 -16.59 8.69 -5.49
C PHE A 427 -15.11 8.44 -5.13
N ASP A 428 -14.25 8.17 -6.12
CA ASP A 428 -12.81 8.00 -5.92
C ASP A 428 -12.01 9.31 -6.17
N GLY A 429 -12.70 10.44 -6.16
CA GLY A 429 -12.07 11.76 -6.26
C GLY A 429 -11.64 12.18 -7.65
N TYR A 430 -12.02 11.44 -8.72
CA TYR A 430 -11.83 11.91 -10.08
C TYR A 430 -12.85 13.00 -10.41
N VAL A 431 -12.40 14.07 -11.00
CA VAL A 431 -13.26 15.20 -11.36
C VAL A 431 -13.19 15.45 -12.85
N GLN A 432 -14.34 15.36 -13.54
CA GLN A 432 -14.48 15.90 -14.87
C GLN A 432 -14.85 17.38 -14.78
N GLY A 433 -14.08 18.25 -15.41
CA GLY A 433 -14.37 19.66 -15.45
C GLY A 433 -15.61 20.01 -16.29
N PRO A 434 -15.83 21.31 -16.59
CA PRO A 434 -17.01 21.79 -17.30
C PRO A 434 -17.07 21.39 -18.79
N SER A 435 -16.04 20.73 -19.28
CA SER A 435 -15.93 20.25 -20.66
C SER A 435 -15.28 18.88 -20.68
N THR A 436 -15.63 18.05 -21.67
CA THR A 436 -14.94 16.79 -21.94
C THR A 436 -13.55 16.99 -22.56
N LEU A 437 -13.23 18.22 -22.99
CA LEU A 437 -11.98 18.58 -23.68
C LEU A 437 -11.73 17.78 -24.97
N THR A 438 -12.72 17.07 -25.47
CA THR A 438 -12.68 16.22 -26.67
C THR A 438 -13.87 16.48 -27.59
N LYS A 439 -13.91 15.77 -28.70
CA LYS A 439 -15.06 15.77 -29.61
C LYS A 439 -16.30 15.01 -29.09
N TYR A 440 -16.08 14.15 -28.08
CA TYR A 440 -17.14 13.31 -27.52
C TYR A 440 -17.96 14.08 -26.49
N GLN A 441 -19.26 13.82 -26.48
CA GLN A 441 -20.15 14.37 -25.46
C GLN A 441 -20.18 13.47 -24.22
N PRO A 442 -20.63 14.01 -23.07
CA PRO A 442 -20.85 13.19 -21.89
C PRO A 442 -21.73 11.96 -22.20
N GLY A 443 -21.26 10.77 -21.78
CA GLY A 443 -21.95 9.50 -22.02
C GLY A 443 -21.71 8.86 -23.38
N ASP A 444 -21.05 9.57 -24.33
CA ASP A 444 -20.68 8.98 -25.61
C ASP A 444 -19.66 7.85 -25.40
N ARG A 445 -19.86 6.75 -26.11
CA ARG A 445 -18.82 5.71 -26.21
C ARG A 445 -17.59 6.24 -26.94
N VAL A 446 -16.42 6.01 -26.39
CA VAL A 446 -15.12 6.31 -27.00
C VAL A 446 -14.53 5.01 -27.54
N PRO A 447 -14.56 4.75 -28.85
CA PRO A 447 -14.02 3.50 -29.41
C PRO A 447 -12.50 3.41 -29.27
N GLY A 448 -11.98 2.18 -29.07
CA GLY A 448 -10.54 1.92 -29.08
C GLY A 448 -9.86 2.08 -27.71
N LEU A 449 -10.64 2.20 -26.64
CA LEU A 449 -10.11 2.23 -25.27
C LEU A 449 -10.03 0.83 -24.61
N ASN A 450 -10.58 -0.18 -25.27
CA ASN A 450 -10.68 -1.54 -24.77
C ASN A 450 -9.44 -2.40 -25.13
N VAL A 451 -8.24 -1.84 -24.98
CA VAL A 451 -6.97 -2.52 -25.29
C VAL A 451 -5.88 -2.16 -24.29
N GLY A 452 -5.13 -3.17 -23.89
CA GLY A 452 -3.97 -2.97 -22.99
C GLY A 452 -4.33 -2.54 -21.58
N GLY A 453 -3.31 -2.30 -20.78
CA GLY A 453 -3.42 -1.80 -19.42
C GLY A 453 -3.62 -2.86 -18.34
N TRP A 454 -3.29 -2.48 -17.12
CA TRP A 454 -3.41 -3.33 -15.93
C TRP A 454 -4.31 -2.68 -14.90
N HIS A 455 -5.04 -3.48 -14.14
CA HIS A 455 -5.77 -3.03 -12.96
C HIS A 455 -4.81 -2.38 -11.95
N ASP A 456 -5.19 -1.22 -11.38
CA ASP A 456 -4.26 -0.36 -10.66
C ASP A 456 -3.87 -0.90 -9.27
N ALA A 457 -4.76 -0.78 -8.30
CA ALA A 457 -4.48 -1.10 -6.90
C ALA A 457 -5.40 -2.20 -6.34
N GLY A 458 -5.89 -3.08 -7.20
CA GLY A 458 -6.89 -4.08 -6.87
C GLY A 458 -8.33 -3.59 -7.07
N ASP A 459 -8.53 -2.35 -7.41
CA ASP A 459 -9.67 -1.87 -8.18
C ASP A 459 -9.42 -2.11 -9.67
N PHE A 460 -10.38 -1.79 -10.50
CA PHE A 460 -10.28 -2.06 -11.94
C PHE A 460 -10.01 -0.79 -12.75
N ASP A 461 -9.46 0.23 -12.12
CA ASP A 461 -9.12 1.50 -12.76
C ASP A 461 -7.86 1.40 -13.63
N LEU A 462 -7.83 2.17 -14.71
CA LEU A 462 -6.65 2.38 -15.53
C LEU A 462 -6.26 3.86 -15.45
N ARG A 463 -5.35 4.20 -14.56
CA ARG A 463 -4.78 5.56 -14.47
C ARG A 463 -3.64 5.69 -15.46
N VAL A 464 -3.60 6.78 -16.22
CA VAL A 464 -2.56 6.96 -17.25
C VAL A 464 -1.16 6.94 -16.65
N GLU A 465 -0.97 7.51 -15.46
CA GLU A 465 0.33 7.52 -14.79
C GLU A 465 0.80 6.13 -14.34
N SER A 466 -0.12 5.26 -13.92
CA SER A 466 0.21 3.89 -13.55
C SER A 466 0.58 3.07 -14.79
N GLN A 467 -0.19 3.20 -15.86
CA GLN A 467 0.04 2.45 -17.11
C GLN A 467 1.38 2.84 -17.76
N ALA A 468 1.60 4.13 -17.95
CA ALA A 468 2.84 4.62 -18.54
C ALA A 468 4.04 4.39 -17.62
N GLY A 469 3.86 4.55 -16.30
CA GLY A 469 4.89 4.34 -15.29
C GLY A 469 5.37 2.91 -15.22
N GLU A 470 4.46 1.94 -15.20
CA GLU A 470 4.79 0.51 -15.18
C GLU A 470 5.54 0.09 -16.46
N ALA A 471 5.00 0.46 -17.63
CA ALA A 471 5.68 0.20 -18.92
C ALA A 471 7.09 0.79 -18.95
N TYR A 472 7.28 1.98 -18.40
CA TYR A 472 8.59 2.64 -18.33
C TYR A 472 9.54 1.94 -17.37
N ASN A 473 9.09 1.54 -16.17
CA ASN A 473 9.93 0.82 -15.21
C ASN A 473 10.41 -0.53 -15.78
N LEU A 474 9.53 -1.24 -16.49
CA LEU A 474 9.88 -2.46 -17.22
C LEU A 474 10.91 -2.16 -18.34
N ALA A 475 10.73 -1.07 -19.07
CA ALA A 475 11.69 -0.64 -20.11
C ALA A 475 13.07 -0.31 -19.51
N LEU A 476 13.12 0.36 -18.36
CA LEU A 476 14.37 0.61 -17.63
C LEU A 476 15.06 -0.70 -17.24
N ALA A 477 14.29 -1.69 -16.74
CA ALA A 477 14.84 -2.99 -16.37
C ALA A 477 15.34 -3.76 -17.60
N PHE A 478 14.61 -3.72 -18.71
CA PHE A 478 15.03 -4.33 -19.96
C PHE A 478 16.33 -3.70 -20.50
N GLU A 479 16.41 -2.36 -20.53
CA GLU A 479 17.60 -1.64 -20.98
C GLU A 479 18.85 -1.90 -20.11
N ALA A 480 18.66 -1.94 -18.78
CA ALA A 480 19.79 -2.07 -17.84
C ALA A 480 20.31 -3.51 -17.72
N PHE A 481 19.44 -4.52 -17.86
CA PHE A 481 19.76 -5.91 -17.52
C PHE A 481 19.55 -6.90 -18.67
N HIS A 482 19.00 -6.47 -19.79
CA HIS A 482 18.73 -7.31 -20.98
C HIS A 482 17.97 -8.59 -20.60
N VAL A 483 16.89 -8.42 -19.82
CA VAL A 483 16.06 -9.54 -19.36
C VAL A 483 15.53 -10.32 -20.57
N ASP A 484 15.88 -11.59 -20.63
CA ASP A 484 15.40 -12.54 -21.62
C ASP A 484 14.61 -13.63 -20.90
N TYR A 485 13.28 -13.52 -20.93
CA TYR A 485 12.39 -14.40 -20.18
C TYR A 485 11.09 -14.66 -20.95
N ASP A 486 10.72 -15.91 -21.05
CA ASP A 486 9.54 -16.38 -21.78
C ASP A 486 8.88 -17.50 -20.96
N ALA A 487 7.84 -17.18 -20.22
CA ALA A 487 7.08 -18.11 -19.40
C ALA A 487 5.57 -17.98 -19.64
N THR A 488 5.12 -16.98 -20.41
CA THR A 488 3.71 -16.61 -20.55
C THR A 488 3.37 -16.35 -22.01
N THR A 489 2.28 -16.92 -22.49
CA THR A 489 1.70 -16.54 -23.78
C THR A 489 0.85 -15.30 -23.60
N ILE A 490 1.08 -14.23 -24.38
CA ILE A 490 0.25 -13.03 -24.41
C ILE A 490 -0.16 -12.74 -25.85
N ASP A 491 -1.43 -13.01 -26.15
CA ASP A 491 -2.04 -12.78 -27.45
C ASP A 491 -2.97 -11.57 -27.41
N GLN A 492 -2.47 -10.43 -27.85
CA GLN A 492 -3.23 -9.16 -27.89
C GLN A 492 -4.41 -9.20 -28.87
N GLU A 493 -4.30 -9.96 -29.95
CA GLU A 493 -5.36 -10.04 -30.99
C GLU A 493 -6.57 -10.82 -30.48
N HIS A 494 -6.33 -11.96 -29.81
CA HIS A 494 -7.38 -12.81 -29.27
C HIS A 494 -7.72 -12.50 -27.81
N LYS A 495 -7.01 -11.55 -27.19
CA LYS A 495 -7.21 -11.13 -25.78
C LYS A 495 -7.06 -12.28 -24.78
N ILE A 496 -6.02 -13.08 -24.95
CA ILE A 496 -5.74 -14.25 -24.13
C ILE A 496 -4.35 -14.16 -23.52
N THR A 497 -4.26 -14.45 -22.24
CA THR A 497 -3.01 -14.63 -21.51
C THR A 497 -3.02 -16.01 -20.85
N GLU A 498 -2.01 -16.84 -21.16
CA GLU A 498 -1.83 -18.17 -20.58
C GLU A 498 -0.52 -18.21 -19.79
N ILE A 499 -0.65 -18.28 -18.48
CA ILE A 499 0.49 -18.32 -17.53
C ILE A 499 1.15 -19.70 -17.62
N HIS A 500 2.46 -19.77 -17.51
CA HIS A 500 3.29 -20.97 -17.63
C HIS A 500 3.17 -21.67 -18.99
N GLN A 501 2.96 -20.90 -20.03
CA GLN A 501 2.97 -21.38 -21.41
C GLN A 501 3.81 -20.44 -22.27
N PRO A 502 5.10 -20.74 -22.50
CA PRO A 502 5.98 -19.95 -23.37
C PRO A 502 5.44 -19.83 -24.80
N ASP A 503 5.60 -18.67 -25.44
CA ASP A 503 5.18 -18.42 -26.83
C ASP A 503 6.34 -18.06 -27.78
N GLY A 504 7.57 -18.08 -27.28
CA GLY A 504 8.78 -17.72 -28.03
C GLY A 504 9.04 -16.25 -28.09
N LYS A 505 8.31 -15.42 -27.32
CA LYS A 505 8.53 -13.98 -27.21
C LYS A 505 9.00 -13.64 -25.80
N ASN A 506 9.61 -12.47 -25.67
CA ASN A 506 10.09 -12.00 -24.38
C ASN A 506 8.94 -11.37 -23.57
N ASP A 507 8.63 -11.93 -22.40
CA ASP A 507 7.53 -11.50 -21.53
C ASP A 507 7.61 -10.04 -21.11
N ILE A 508 8.80 -9.51 -20.82
CA ILE A 508 8.95 -8.13 -20.41
C ILE A 508 8.58 -7.17 -21.55
N LEU A 509 8.92 -7.54 -22.80
CA LEU A 509 8.55 -6.74 -23.96
C LEU A 509 7.04 -6.84 -24.27
N GLN A 510 6.43 -8.01 -24.09
CA GLN A 510 4.99 -8.18 -24.21
C GLN A 510 4.23 -7.37 -23.16
N GLN A 511 4.73 -7.31 -21.92
CA GLN A 511 4.14 -6.49 -20.86
C GLN A 511 4.31 -4.99 -21.17
N ILE A 512 5.48 -4.54 -21.62
CA ILE A 512 5.67 -3.15 -22.08
C ILE A 512 4.70 -2.80 -23.20
N GLU A 513 4.54 -3.69 -24.18
CA GLU A 513 3.57 -3.53 -25.26
C GLU A 513 2.16 -3.33 -24.71
N HIS A 514 1.75 -4.18 -23.76
CA HIS A 514 0.41 -4.13 -23.16
C HIS A 514 0.11 -2.77 -22.47
N GLY A 515 1.04 -2.26 -21.69
CA GLY A 515 0.90 -0.95 -21.05
C GLY A 515 0.89 0.21 -22.04
N VAL A 516 1.80 0.19 -23.02
CA VAL A 516 1.90 1.24 -24.03
C VAL A 516 0.65 1.29 -24.90
N LEU A 517 0.05 0.13 -25.24
CA LEU A 517 -1.20 0.05 -26.00
C LEU A 517 -2.33 0.84 -25.33
N SER A 518 -2.50 0.74 -24.01
CA SER A 518 -3.54 1.48 -23.28
C SER A 518 -3.37 3.00 -23.43
N VAL A 519 -2.13 3.50 -23.26
CA VAL A 519 -1.85 4.94 -23.30
C VAL A 519 -1.99 5.50 -24.72
N VAL A 520 -1.36 4.84 -25.70
CA VAL A 520 -1.33 5.28 -27.12
C VAL A 520 -2.72 5.19 -27.73
N SER A 521 -3.47 4.12 -27.48
CA SER A 521 -4.83 3.98 -27.98
C SER A 521 -5.77 5.05 -27.40
N GLY A 522 -5.61 5.39 -26.13
CA GLY A 522 -6.33 6.49 -25.50
C GLY A 522 -6.01 7.83 -26.13
N TYR A 523 -4.73 8.12 -26.35
CA TYR A 523 -4.30 9.35 -27.02
C TYR A 523 -4.88 9.46 -28.44
N ARG A 524 -4.78 8.38 -29.21
CA ARG A 524 -5.33 8.29 -30.58
C ARG A 524 -6.85 8.51 -30.61
N ALA A 525 -7.59 7.86 -29.70
CA ALA A 525 -9.05 7.92 -29.67
C ALA A 525 -9.58 9.31 -29.29
N LEU A 526 -8.95 9.96 -28.32
CA LEU A 526 -9.39 11.22 -27.73
C LEU A 526 -8.78 12.45 -28.39
N GLY A 527 -7.63 12.31 -29.11
CA GLY A 527 -6.83 13.43 -29.61
C GLY A 527 -6.11 14.19 -28.49
N ARG A 528 -5.98 13.58 -27.32
CA ARG A 528 -5.30 14.09 -26.13
C ARG A 528 -5.07 12.98 -25.11
N LEU A 529 -4.25 13.24 -24.10
CA LEU A 529 -4.08 12.31 -23.00
C LEU A 529 -5.35 12.23 -22.15
N TYR A 530 -5.74 11.02 -21.78
CA TYR A 530 -6.79 10.81 -20.76
C TYR A 530 -6.20 10.94 -19.34
N ARG A 531 -7.06 11.14 -18.34
CA ARG A 531 -6.69 11.09 -16.93
C ARG A 531 -6.75 9.67 -16.39
N GLY A 532 -7.82 8.98 -16.71
CA GLY A 532 -8.06 7.59 -16.31
C GLY A 532 -9.30 7.04 -16.97
N ILE A 533 -9.37 5.72 -17.09
CA ILE A 533 -10.54 4.92 -17.42
C ILE A 533 -10.96 4.27 -16.11
N ILE A 534 -12.07 4.74 -15.54
CA ILE A 534 -12.38 4.59 -14.13
C ILE A 534 -13.74 3.90 -13.97
N CYS A 535 -13.80 2.98 -13.05
CA CYS A 535 -15.02 2.31 -12.65
C CYS A 535 -16.12 3.31 -12.32
N ASN A 536 -17.29 3.19 -12.92
CA ASN A 536 -18.33 4.21 -12.77
C ASN A 536 -19.12 4.11 -11.47
N ASP A 537 -19.02 2.99 -10.75
CA ASP A 537 -19.71 2.76 -9.48
C ASP A 537 -18.87 2.01 -8.44
N LEU A 538 -19.35 2.01 -7.19
CA LEU A 538 -18.66 1.39 -6.05
C LEU A 538 -18.79 -0.13 -5.99
N ARG A 539 -19.57 -0.80 -6.85
CA ARG A 539 -19.67 -2.26 -6.84
C ARG A 539 -18.31 -2.92 -6.99
N GLN A 540 -17.44 -2.32 -7.77
CA GLN A 540 -16.10 -2.84 -8.01
C GLN A 540 -15.25 -2.86 -6.74
N TYR A 541 -15.45 -1.90 -5.83
CA TYR A 541 -14.79 -1.90 -4.51
C TYR A 541 -15.49 -2.82 -3.50
N VAL A 542 -16.78 -3.01 -3.62
CA VAL A 542 -17.56 -3.89 -2.73
C VAL A 542 -17.37 -5.36 -3.10
N LEU A 543 -17.31 -5.66 -4.38
CA LEU A 543 -17.29 -7.02 -4.94
C LEU A 543 -15.94 -7.37 -5.58
N LEU A 544 -14.86 -6.77 -5.13
CA LEU A 544 -13.52 -7.03 -5.64
C LEU A 544 -13.22 -8.54 -5.70
N GLY A 545 -12.65 -8.97 -6.78
CA GLY A 545 -12.33 -10.36 -7.04
C GLY A 545 -12.12 -10.60 -8.52
N ASP A 546 -13.11 -11.18 -9.21
CA ASP A 546 -13.07 -11.38 -10.64
C ASP A 546 -13.57 -10.12 -11.38
N PRO A 547 -12.72 -9.40 -12.12
CA PRO A 547 -13.13 -8.21 -12.87
C PRO A 547 -14.19 -8.52 -13.94
N ALA A 548 -14.25 -9.75 -14.48
CA ALA A 548 -15.27 -10.16 -15.43
C ALA A 548 -16.66 -10.26 -14.81
N ALA A 549 -16.77 -10.42 -13.51
CA ALA A 549 -18.06 -10.39 -12.79
C ALA A 549 -18.66 -8.97 -12.73
N MET A 550 -17.85 -7.94 -12.96
CA MET A 550 -18.24 -6.53 -12.85
C MET A 550 -18.43 -5.87 -14.22
N THR A 551 -18.29 -6.62 -15.30
CA THR A 551 -18.48 -6.14 -16.67
C THR A 551 -19.41 -7.06 -17.44
N GLY A 552 -20.35 -6.43 -18.21
CA GLY A 552 -21.25 -7.15 -19.10
C GLY A 552 -20.63 -7.45 -20.46
N ASN A 553 -19.55 -6.78 -20.81
CA ASN A 553 -18.93 -6.73 -22.14
C ASN A 553 -19.95 -6.38 -23.24
N ILE A 554 -20.94 -5.55 -22.91
CA ILE A 554 -22.00 -5.04 -23.79
C ILE A 554 -21.97 -3.53 -23.76
N ALA A 555 -21.40 -2.92 -24.79
CA ALA A 555 -21.23 -1.49 -24.87
C ALA A 555 -22.55 -0.71 -24.68
N GLY A 556 -22.54 0.30 -23.84
CA GLY A 556 -23.66 1.16 -23.52
C GLY A 556 -24.41 0.77 -22.23
N ASP A 557 -23.94 -0.26 -21.56
CA ASP A 557 -24.49 -0.67 -20.27
C ASP A 557 -24.00 0.19 -19.10
N GLU A 558 -24.60 0.00 -17.92
CA GLU A 558 -24.30 0.81 -16.73
C GLU A 558 -22.94 0.49 -16.10
N ASP A 559 -22.35 -0.66 -16.42
CA ASP A 559 -21.05 -1.12 -15.94
C ASP A 559 -19.86 -0.62 -16.78
N ASP A 560 -20.12 0.04 -17.94
CA ASP A 560 -19.06 0.66 -18.76
C ASP A 560 -18.26 1.67 -17.92
N ARG A 561 -16.94 1.56 -17.94
CA ARG A 561 -16.08 2.51 -17.22
C ARG A 561 -16.13 3.89 -17.89
N TRP A 562 -15.84 4.91 -17.12
CA TRP A 562 -15.80 6.28 -17.59
C TRP A 562 -14.38 6.73 -17.87
N VAL A 563 -14.19 7.38 -19.02
CA VAL A 563 -12.93 8.05 -19.33
C VAL A 563 -12.99 9.52 -18.88
N PHE A 564 -12.02 9.89 -18.05
CA PHE A 564 -11.83 11.25 -17.55
C PHE A 564 -10.72 11.94 -18.33
N THR A 565 -10.86 13.25 -18.53
CA THR A 565 -9.87 14.10 -19.18
C THR A 565 -9.55 15.30 -18.32
N GLU A 566 -8.33 15.81 -18.46
CA GLU A 566 -7.85 16.97 -17.70
C GLU A 566 -6.85 17.78 -18.50
N ASP A 567 -6.59 19.04 -18.09
CA ASP A 567 -5.45 19.84 -18.51
C ASP A 567 -4.39 19.76 -17.38
N ASN A 568 -3.31 19.01 -17.64
CA ASN A 568 -2.26 18.77 -16.62
C ASN A 568 -0.90 18.63 -17.29
N SER A 569 -0.19 19.76 -17.42
CA SER A 569 1.12 19.79 -18.09
C SER A 569 2.18 18.90 -17.42
N PRO A 570 2.31 18.85 -16.07
CA PRO A 570 3.23 17.92 -15.43
C PRO A 570 2.96 16.45 -15.80
N ARG A 571 1.70 16.01 -15.79
CA ARG A 571 1.33 14.64 -16.16
C ARG A 571 1.62 14.34 -17.63
N GLN A 572 1.28 15.26 -18.53
CA GLN A 572 1.59 15.12 -19.95
C GLN A 572 3.09 14.94 -20.20
N LEU A 573 3.92 15.74 -19.54
CA LEU A 573 5.37 15.65 -19.65
C LEU A 573 5.95 14.36 -19.03
N MET A 574 5.44 13.93 -17.88
CA MET A 574 5.85 12.65 -17.30
C MET A 574 5.46 11.48 -18.21
N THR A 575 4.26 11.49 -18.78
CA THR A 575 3.84 10.48 -19.76
C THR A 575 4.70 10.53 -21.04
N ALA A 576 5.06 11.72 -21.51
CA ALA A 576 6.02 11.87 -22.62
C ALA A 576 7.37 11.22 -22.33
N SER A 577 7.91 11.45 -21.13
CA SER A 577 9.14 10.78 -20.66
C SER A 577 9.01 9.26 -20.71
N GLN A 578 7.94 8.75 -20.14
CA GLN A 578 7.68 7.32 -19.99
C GLN A 578 7.47 6.62 -21.34
N LEU A 579 6.68 7.22 -22.23
CA LEU A 579 6.49 6.72 -23.59
C LEU A 579 7.78 6.74 -24.41
N ALA A 580 8.62 7.79 -24.31
CA ALA A 580 9.90 7.85 -24.99
C ALA A 580 10.85 6.72 -24.53
N GLY A 581 10.88 6.41 -23.22
CA GLY A 581 11.63 5.28 -22.70
C GLY A 581 11.09 3.93 -23.17
N ALA A 582 9.79 3.72 -23.08
CA ALA A 582 9.14 2.48 -23.50
C ALA A 582 9.29 2.25 -25.02
N SER A 583 9.23 3.32 -25.85
CA SER A 583 9.43 3.22 -27.30
C SER A 583 10.79 2.63 -27.69
N ARG A 584 11.86 2.97 -26.95
CA ARG A 584 13.18 2.39 -27.18
C ARG A 584 13.21 0.89 -26.93
N ALA A 585 12.56 0.43 -25.87
CA ALA A 585 12.49 -1.00 -25.54
C ALA A 585 11.68 -1.77 -26.59
N LEU A 586 10.62 -1.19 -27.14
CA LEU A 586 9.76 -1.83 -28.16
C LEU A 586 10.39 -1.86 -29.56
N LYS A 587 11.45 -1.11 -29.81
CA LYS A 587 12.13 -1.10 -31.10
C LYS A 587 12.73 -2.47 -31.43
N GLY A 588 12.33 -3.02 -32.57
CA GLY A 588 12.68 -4.39 -32.99
C GLY A 588 11.74 -5.49 -32.47
N PHE A 589 10.84 -5.14 -31.55
CA PHE A 589 9.77 -6.03 -31.08
C PHE A 589 8.41 -5.66 -31.70
N ASN A 590 7.98 -4.41 -31.56
CA ASN A 590 6.82 -3.83 -32.22
C ASN A 590 7.13 -2.41 -32.71
N ASP A 591 7.69 -2.35 -33.94
CA ASP A 591 8.19 -1.09 -34.50
C ASP A 591 7.09 -0.06 -34.78
N ASP A 592 5.87 -0.50 -35.07
CA ASP A 592 4.75 0.40 -35.31
C ASP A 592 4.33 1.10 -34.03
N LEU A 593 4.13 0.36 -32.97
CA LEU A 593 3.80 0.91 -31.64
C LEU A 593 4.96 1.74 -31.08
N SER A 594 6.21 1.30 -31.29
CA SER A 594 7.41 2.06 -30.90
C SER A 594 7.42 3.45 -31.55
N ARG A 595 7.15 3.55 -32.87
CA ARG A 595 7.09 4.85 -33.57
C ARG A 595 5.94 5.73 -33.08
N GLU A 596 4.78 5.15 -32.90
CA GLU A 596 3.59 5.88 -32.43
C GLU A 596 3.82 6.42 -31.00
N ALA A 597 4.32 5.59 -30.09
CA ALA A 597 4.64 6.00 -28.71
C ALA A 597 5.68 7.16 -28.68
N LEU A 598 6.69 7.11 -29.54
CA LEU A 598 7.66 8.21 -29.66
C LEU A 598 7.03 9.47 -30.23
N GLN A 599 6.17 9.35 -31.25
CA GLN A 599 5.46 10.50 -31.82
C GLN A 599 4.56 11.15 -30.75
N ASP A 600 3.75 10.37 -30.04
CA ASP A 600 2.90 10.86 -28.96
C ASP A 600 3.73 11.55 -27.85
N ALA A 601 4.87 10.98 -27.49
CA ALA A 601 5.80 11.58 -26.52
C ALA A 601 6.30 12.96 -26.98
N MET A 602 6.67 13.10 -28.24
CA MET A 602 7.13 14.37 -28.81
C MET A 602 6.00 15.41 -28.88
N GLU A 603 4.80 14.98 -29.29
CA GLU A 603 3.61 15.85 -29.35
C GLU A 603 3.21 16.35 -27.96
N LEU A 604 3.20 15.46 -26.94
CA LEU A 604 2.95 15.80 -25.55
C LEU A 604 3.98 16.79 -25.01
N TYR A 605 5.26 16.62 -25.34
CA TYR A 605 6.32 17.53 -24.94
C TYR A 605 6.12 18.92 -25.55
N GLU A 606 5.89 19.00 -26.86
CA GLU A 606 5.72 20.26 -27.61
C GLU A 606 4.45 21.00 -27.21
N SER A 607 3.33 20.28 -27.00
CA SER A 607 2.03 20.89 -26.62
C SER A 607 2.06 21.60 -25.27
N THR A 608 3.04 21.32 -24.43
CA THR A 608 3.19 21.93 -23.10
C THR A 608 4.15 23.10 -23.06
N VAL A 609 4.71 23.53 -24.18
CA VAL A 609 5.62 24.69 -24.24
C VAL A 609 4.87 25.97 -23.83
N GLY A 610 5.30 26.58 -22.72
CA GLY A 610 4.65 27.77 -22.14
C GLY A 610 3.33 27.48 -21.41
N ASP A 611 2.92 26.23 -21.35
CA ASP A 611 1.73 25.80 -20.60
C ASP A 611 2.12 25.27 -19.22
N HIS A 612 1.54 25.83 -18.19
CA HIS A 612 1.78 25.46 -16.78
C HIS A 612 0.47 25.07 -16.08
N ARG A 613 -0.58 24.75 -16.82
CA ARG A 613 -1.88 24.39 -16.24
C ARG A 613 -1.78 23.09 -15.45
N VAL A 614 -2.37 23.10 -14.28
CA VAL A 614 -2.63 21.91 -13.47
C VAL A 614 -4.10 21.88 -13.18
N ASN A 615 -4.73 20.75 -13.38
CA ASN A 615 -6.13 20.57 -13.03
C ASN A 615 -6.30 20.63 -11.51
N GLU A 616 -6.72 21.77 -10.97
CA GLU A 616 -6.95 22.01 -9.55
C GLU A 616 -8.17 21.24 -9.01
N ASN A 617 -9.06 20.76 -9.90
CA ASN A 617 -10.25 20.01 -9.52
C ASN A 617 -9.96 18.56 -9.13
N PHE A 618 -8.79 18.04 -9.45
CA PHE A 618 -8.38 16.73 -9.01
C PHE A 618 -7.73 16.80 -7.63
N ALA A 619 -8.43 16.34 -6.62
CA ALA A 619 -7.85 16.16 -5.30
C ALA A 619 -6.85 15.01 -5.33
N SER A 620 -5.58 15.35 -5.33
CA SER A 620 -4.50 14.42 -5.11
C SER A 620 -4.07 14.51 -3.64
N PHE A 621 -3.62 13.40 -3.06
CA PHE A 621 -2.96 13.41 -1.74
C PHE A 621 -1.77 14.38 -1.69
N HIS A 622 -1.22 14.71 -2.80
CA HIS A 622 -0.16 15.69 -2.97
C HIS A 622 -0.80 16.97 -3.51
N ALA A 623 -1.27 17.83 -2.61
CA ALA A 623 -1.70 19.16 -2.97
C ALA A 623 -0.70 19.79 -3.93
N ALA A 624 -1.17 20.31 -5.05
CA ALA A 624 -0.35 20.93 -6.07
C ALA A 624 0.31 22.17 -5.46
N THR A 625 1.50 22.00 -4.90
CA THR A 625 2.40 23.10 -4.61
C THR A 625 3.08 23.46 -5.92
N ASP A 626 2.96 24.70 -6.36
CA ASP A 626 3.68 25.28 -7.50
C ASP A 626 3.68 24.43 -8.81
N GLY A 627 2.66 24.63 -9.63
CA GLY A 627 2.53 24.00 -10.95
C GLY A 627 3.74 24.23 -11.86
N ASN A 628 4.39 25.38 -11.75
CA ASN A 628 5.56 25.73 -12.56
C ASN A 628 6.78 24.85 -12.23
N SER A 629 7.06 24.64 -10.95
CA SER A 629 8.18 23.79 -10.52
C SER A 629 7.96 22.33 -10.91
N LYS A 630 6.74 21.80 -10.70
CA LYS A 630 6.40 20.42 -11.12
C LYS A 630 6.49 20.25 -12.64
N THR A 631 6.03 21.23 -13.39
CA THR A 631 6.13 21.22 -14.86
C THR A 631 7.58 21.20 -15.32
N GLU A 632 8.44 21.99 -14.69
CA GLU A 632 9.85 22.04 -15.05
C GLU A 632 10.59 20.73 -14.70
N LEU A 633 10.32 20.13 -13.53
CA LEU A 633 10.83 18.82 -13.16
C LEU A 633 10.43 17.76 -14.21
N ALA A 634 9.16 17.68 -14.54
CA ALA A 634 8.65 16.74 -15.53
C ALA A 634 9.23 16.99 -16.93
N ARG A 635 9.44 18.25 -17.31
CA ARG A 635 10.05 18.61 -18.60
C ARG A 635 11.49 18.16 -18.70
N ILE A 636 12.25 18.23 -17.61
CA ILE A 636 13.62 17.70 -17.56
C ILE A 636 13.63 16.19 -17.74
N HIS A 637 12.72 15.47 -17.06
CA HIS A 637 12.56 14.03 -17.27
C HIS A 637 12.29 13.70 -18.75
N ALA A 638 11.32 14.39 -19.36
CA ALA A 638 10.97 14.19 -20.75
C ALA A 638 12.14 14.51 -21.69
N ALA A 639 12.86 15.61 -21.46
CA ALA A 639 14.01 15.98 -22.27
C ALA A 639 15.13 14.95 -22.19
N VAL A 640 15.38 14.34 -21.02
CA VAL A 640 16.35 13.25 -20.87
C VAL A 640 15.97 12.05 -21.72
N GLU A 641 14.73 11.57 -21.59
CA GLU A 641 14.31 10.36 -22.30
C GLU A 641 14.17 10.59 -23.81
N LEU A 642 13.70 11.76 -24.23
CA LEU A 642 13.66 12.15 -25.64
C LEU A 642 15.06 12.29 -26.24
N PHE A 643 16.02 12.89 -25.51
CA PHE A 643 17.42 12.92 -25.96
C PHE A 643 18.00 11.51 -26.12
N LEU A 644 17.77 10.62 -25.14
CA LEU A 644 18.22 9.22 -25.21
C LEU A 644 17.63 8.48 -26.41
N THR A 645 16.39 8.81 -26.79
CA THR A 645 15.65 8.12 -27.86
C THR A 645 15.99 8.69 -29.25
N THR A 646 16.06 10.00 -29.37
CA THR A 646 16.20 10.67 -30.68
C THR A 646 17.62 11.14 -30.98
N GLY A 647 18.43 11.43 -29.96
CA GLY A 647 19.72 12.08 -30.11
C GLY A 647 19.65 13.55 -30.54
N ASP A 648 18.46 14.18 -30.49
CA ASP A 648 18.26 15.56 -30.94
C ASP A 648 18.94 16.57 -30.00
N ASP A 649 19.83 17.39 -30.55
CA ASP A 649 20.60 18.38 -29.81
C ASP A 649 19.75 19.47 -29.15
N SER A 650 18.50 19.65 -29.55
CA SER A 650 17.57 20.61 -28.91
C SER A 650 17.30 20.23 -27.45
N TYR A 651 17.08 18.94 -27.16
CA TYR A 651 16.92 18.45 -25.79
C TYR A 651 18.20 18.56 -24.98
N LYS A 652 19.36 18.27 -25.58
CA LYS A 652 20.65 18.50 -24.97
C LYS A 652 20.86 19.96 -24.59
N ALA A 653 20.61 20.88 -25.52
CA ALA A 653 20.74 22.31 -25.26
C ALA A 653 19.79 22.76 -24.12
N TYR A 654 18.56 22.23 -24.10
CA TYR A 654 17.62 22.49 -23.01
C TYR A 654 18.18 22.06 -21.66
N LEU A 655 18.68 20.82 -21.54
CA LEU A 655 19.24 20.27 -20.29
C LEU A 655 20.43 21.10 -19.79
N LEU A 656 21.37 21.44 -20.68
CA LEU A 656 22.54 22.27 -20.34
C LEU A 656 22.13 23.65 -19.82
N ASN A 657 21.11 24.26 -20.44
CA ASN A 657 20.58 25.57 -20.02
C ASN A 657 19.81 25.51 -18.66
N ARG A 658 19.46 24.32 -18.19
CA ARG A 658 18.76 24.11 -16.89
C ARG A 658 19.68 23.61 -15.78
N CYS A 659 21.00 23.67 -15.99
CA CYS A 659 21.98 23.13 -15.06
C CYS A 659 21.76 23.60 -13.60
N ASP A 660 21.54 24.89 -13.38
CA ASP A 660 21.39 25.43 -12.03
C ASP A 660 20.09 24.92 -11.38
N PHE A 661 18.99 24.87 -12.10
CA PHE A 661 17.73 24.28 -11.61
C PHE A 661 17.89 22.78 -11.28
N ILE A 662 18.62 22.03 -12.10
CA ILE A 662 18.91 20.61 -11.87
C ILE A 662 19.72 20.43 -10.59
N VAL A 663 20.75 21.27 -10.38
CA VAL A 663 21.58 21.24 -9.17
C VAL A 663 20.76 21.57 -7.92
N GLU A 664 19.87 22.54 -7.96
CA GLU A 664 18.97 22.90 -6.86
C GLU A 664 17.98 21.76 -6.53
N ASN A 665 17.60 20.95 -7.52
CA ASN A 665 16.67 19.85 -7.39
C ASN A 665 17.34 18.47 -7.51
N ILE A 666 18.62 18.37 -7.18
CA ILE A 666 19.45 17.17 -7.43
C ILE A 666 18.90 15.91 -6.75
N ARG A 667 18.21 16.02 -5.61
CA ARG A 667 17.57 14.88 -4.93
C ARG A 667 16.51 14.22 -5.79
N THR A 668 15.73 14.98 -6.54
CA THR A 668 14.66 14.50 -7.41
C THR A 668 15.17 14.13 -8.80
N LEU A 669 16.08 14.95 -9.35
CA LEU A 669 16.53 14.85 -10.73
C LEU A 669 17.85 14.08 -10.89
N GLY A 670 18.59 13.84 -9.81
CA GLY A 670 19.94 13.27 -9.88
C GLY A 670 20.00 11.96 -10.65
N TRP A 671 19.08 11.03 -10.33
CA TRP A 671 19.05 9.72 -10.96
C TRP A 671 18.79 9.78 -12.47
N ILE A 672 17.83 10.61 -12.90
CA ILE A 672 17.49 10.72 -14.32
C ILE A 672 18.58 11.44 -15.11
N ILE A 673 19.21 12.44 -14.51
CA ILE A 673 20.34 13.14 -15.12
C ILE A 673 21.56 12.22 -15.24
N CYS A 674 21.80 11.33 -14.29
CA CYS A 674 22.86 10.35 -14.34
C CYS A 674 22.77 9.41 -15.57
N ARG A 675 21.57 9.19 -16.12
CA ARG A 675 21.39 8.41 -17.36
C ARG A 675 22.01 9.08 -18.60
N VAL A 676 22.19 10.40 -18.58
CA VAL A 676 22.68 11.18 -19.73
C VAL A 676 23.95 12.00 -19.47
N VAL A 677 24.35 12.23 -18.24
CA VAL A 677 25.39 13.18 -17.85
C VAL A 677 26.68 13.02 -18.67
N HIS A 678 27.12 11.80 -18.88
CA HIS A 678 28.33 11.52 -19.70
C HIS A 678 28.05 11.59 -21.22
N LYS A 679 26.80 11.34 -21.65
CA LYS A 679 26.40 11.40 -23.06
C LYS A 679 26.23 12.83 -23.56
N LEU A 680 26.00 13.79 -22.66
CA LEU A 680 25.92 15.22 -22.99
C LEU A 680 27.30 15.78 -23.42
N ASN A 681 28.40 15.10 -23.10
CA ASN A 681 29.75 15.50 -23.46
C ASN A 681 30.06 16.99 -23.13
N ASP A 682 29.65 17.43 -21.94
CA ASP A 682 29.91 18.76 -21.39
C ASP A 682 30.63 18.63 -20.04
N PRO A 683 31.96 18.89 -19.98
CA PRO A 683 32.73 18.73 -18.75
C PRO A 683 32.30 19.66 -17.62
N ASP A 684 31.92 20.90 -17.94
CA ASP A 684 31.51 21.88 -16.94
C ASP A 684 30.17 21.49 -16.29
N PHE A 685 29.23 21.03 -17.11
CA PHE A 685 27.96 20.46 -16.62
C PHE A 685 28.21 19.23 -15.73
N THR A 686 29.03 18.29 -16.22
CA THR A 686 29.33 17.05 -15.48
C THR A 686 29.96 17.34 -14.14
N GLU A 687 30.90 18.31 -14.04
CA GLU A 687 31.54 18.66 -12.77
C GLU A 687 30.56 19.34 -11.80
N LYS A 688 29.66 20.20 -12.27
CA LYS A 688 28.62 20.81 -11.44
C LYS A 688 27.67 19.74 -10.87
N ILE A 689 27.22 18.80 -11.70
CA ILE A 689 26.35 17.70 -11.27
C ILE A 689 27.09 16.81 -10.26
N ARG A 690 28.33 16.43 -10.53
CA ARG A 690 29.17 15.64 -9.62
C ARG A 690 29.26 16.28 -8.24
N LYS A 691 29.54 17.59 -8.18
CA LYS A 691 29.63 18.33 -6.92
C LYS A 691 28.29 18.32 -6.15
N ALA A 692 27.15 18.47 -6.82
CA ALA A 692 25.83 18.40 -6.21
C ALA A 692 25.54 16.98 -5.67
N LEU A 693 25.94 15.96 -6.42
CA LEU A 693 25.79 14.56 -6.05
C LEU A 693 26.61 14.16 -4.82
N VAL A 694 27.80 14.73 -4.62
CA VAL A 694 28.58 14.54 -3.37
C VAL A 694 27.78 15.06 -2.16
N GLY A 695 27.13 16.21 -2.29
CA GLY A 695 26.24 16.74 -1.26
C GLY A 695 25.02 15.85 -1.00
N LEU A 696 24.42 15.33 -2.07
CA LEU A 696 23.31 14.37 -1.97
C LEU A 696 23.71 13.08 -1.24
N LYS A 697 24.88 12.52 -1.60
CA LYS A 697 25.41 11.32 -0.94
C LYS A 697 25.59 11.53 0.56
N ALA A 698 26.16 12.66 0.94
CA ALA A 698 26.34 13.01 2.36
C ALA A 698 24.99 13.05 3.11
N SER A 699 23.94 13.61 2.49
CA SER A 699 22.59 13.62 3.07
C SER A 699 22.00 12.21 3.20
N ILE A 700 22.13 11.36 2.17
CA ILE A 700 21.67 9.97 2.20
C ILE A 700 22.40 9.19 3.29
N ASP A 701 23.71 9.39 3.47
CA ASP A 701 24.50 8.72 4.49
C ASP A 701 24.06 9.11 5.92
N GLU A 702 23.76 10.39 6.15
CA GLU A 702 23.23 10.84 7.44
C GLU A 702 21.83 10.27 7.72
N GLU A 703 20.94 10.35 6.76
CA GLU A 703 19.58 9.78 6.87
C GLU A 703 19.63 8.25 7.09
N SER A 704 20.58 7.56 6.48
CA SER A 704 20.76 6.10 6.64
C SER A 704 21.21 5.70 8.05
N LYS A 705 21.80 6.62 8.83
CA LYS A 705 22.19 6.38 10.22
C LYS A 705 21.02 6.48 11.20
N GLU A 706 19.91 7.09 10.78
CA GLU A 706 18.73 7.29 11.61
C GLU A 706 17.96 5.98 11.86
N THR A 707 18.27 4.92 11.13
CA THR A 707 17.60 3.62 11.25
C THR A 707 18.59 2.46 11.42
N PRO A 708 18.20 1.39 12.13
CA PRO A 708 19.06 0.22 12.27
C PRO A 708 19.32 -0.52 10.95
N TYR A 709 18.56 -0.25 9.92
CA TYR A 709 18.63 -0.92 8.61
C TYR A 709 19.69 -0.31 7.69
N GLY A 710 20.19 0.88 8.03
CA GLY A 710 21.20 1.57 7.25
C GLY A 710 20.70 2.07 5.89
N ILE A 711 19.42 2.41 5.82
CA ILE A 711 18.75 3.03 4.68
C ILE A 711 17.95 4.25 5.15
N PRO A 712 17.74 5.26 4.32
CA PRO A 712 16.77 6.31 4.58
C PRO A 712 15.37 5.71 4.69
N TYR A 713 14.86 5.56 5.90
CA TYR A 713 13.54 5.00 6.15
C TYR A 713 12.76 5.92 7.07
N ARG A 714 11.62 6.37 6.61
CA ARG A 714 10.68 7.14 7.43
C ARG A 714 9.42 6.34 7.62
N PRO A 715 9.17 5.86 8.85
CA PRO A 715 7.95 5.13 9.15
C PRO A 715 6.71 5.96 8.78
N PHE A 716 5.78 5.32 8.08
CA PHE A 716 4.55 5.94 7.62
C PHE A 716 3.37 4.97 7.76
N ILE A 717 2.15 5.50 7.79
CA ILE A 717 0.95 4.71 8.01
C ILE A 717 0.67 3.67 6.89
N TRP A 718 1.02 3.99 5.63
CA TRP A 718 0.91 3.06 4.50
C TRP A 718 2.08 2.08 4.39
N GLY A 719 3.09 2.19 5.25
CA GLY A 719 4.35 1.51 5.09
C GLY A 719 5.31 2.28 4.19
N ALA A 720 6.50 1.75 4.01
CA ALA A 720 7.57 2.43 3.25
C ALA A 720 8.15 1.57 2.11
N GLY A 721 7.59 0.37 1.90
CA GLY A 721 8.13 -0.60 0.96
C GLY A 721 8.28 -0.06 -0.46
N TRP A 722 7.27 0.61 -0.98
CA TRP A 722 7.30 1.18 -2.33
C TRP A 722 8.36 2.29 -2.47
N GLY A 723 8.43 3.19 -1.49
CA GLY A 723 9.44 4.26 -1.49
C GLY A 723 10.86 3.73 -1.39
N ILE A 724 11.07 2.65 -0.64
CA ILE A 724 12.39 2.02 -0.51
C ILE A 724 12.81 1.31 -1.80
N GLN A 725 11.90 0.61 -2.48
CA GLN A 725 12.16 0.03 -3.79
C GLN A 725 12.59 1.11 -4.78
N ARG A 726 11.79 2.18 -4.90
CA ARG A 726 12.07 3.31 -5.81
C ARG A 726 13.41 3.95 -5.50
N MET A 727 13.71 4.20 -4.23
CA MET A 727 15.02 4.71 -3.81
C MET A 727 16.16 3.81 -4.28
N GLY A 728 16.01 2.49 -4.18
CA GLY A 728 17.00 1.53 -4.67
C GLY A 728 17.22 1.61 -6.17
N VAL A 729 16.13 1.75 -6.95
CA VAL A 729 16.19 1.95 -8.42
C VAL A 729 16.93 3.24 -8.77
N GLU A 730 16.58 4.35 -8.13
CA GLU A 730 17.22 5.64 -8.37
C GLU A 730 18.70 5.62 -8.00
N TYR A 731 19.03 4.99 -6.86
CA TYR A 731 20.40 4.86 -6.39
C TYR A 731 21.27 4.00 -7.34
N TYR A 732 20.69 3.01 -8.01
CA TYR A 732 21.38 2.24 -9.03
C TYR A 732 21.91 3.13 -10.16
N PHE A 733 21.11 4.06 -10.68
CA PHE A 733 21.57 4.98 -11.73
C PHE A 733 22.60 5.99 -11.24
N LEU A 734 22.55 6.39 -9.96
CA LEU A 734 23.60 7.20 -9.35
C LEU A 734 24.91 6.42 -9.26
N HIS A 735 24.85 5.14 -8.85
CA HIS A 735 26.00 4.23 -8.80
C HIS A 735 26.62 3.99 -10.20
N GLU A 736 25.79 3.68 -11.20
CA GLU A 736 26.27 3.44 -12.57
C GLU A 736 27.03 4.65 -13.15
N ALA A 737 26.55 5.87 -12.87
CA ALA A 737 27.21 7.08 -13.38
C ALA A 737 28.45 7.50 -12.58
N PHE A 738 28.41 7.33 -11.25
CA PHE A 738 29.46 7.77 -10.33
C PHE A 738 29.74 6.72 -9.24
N PRO A 739 30.31 5.56 -9.60
CA PRO A 739 30.56 4.46 -8.66
C PRO A 739 31.57 4.82 -7.55
N ASP A 740 32.38 5.82 -7.76
CA ASP A 740 33.35 6.37 -6.79
C ASP A 740 32.67 7.27 -5.71
N ILE A 741 31.42 7.69 -5.93
CA ILE A 741 30.63 8.45 -4.96
C ILE A 741 29.60 7.53 -4.29
N PHE A 742 28.93 6.68 -5.06
CA PHE A 742 27.80 5.86 -4.62
C PHE A 742 28.21 4.38 -4.62
N GLU A 743 28.61 3.86 -3.48
CA GLU A 743 28.88 2.43 -3.32
C GLU A 743 27.57 1.62 -3.43
N PRO A 744 27.62 0.34 -3.88
CA PRO A 744 26.41 -0.43 -4.15
C PRO A 744 25.66 -0.94 -2.91
N ASP A 745 26.23 -0.81 -1.73
CA ASP A 745 25.68 -1.38 -0.48
C ASP A 745 24.26 -0.91 -0.16
N LEU A 746 23.89 0.31 -0.54
CA LEU A 746 22.54 0.82 -0.29
C LEU A 746 21.48 0.04 -1.10
N ILE A 747 21.82 -0.39 -2.33
CA ILE A 747 20.95 -1.23 -3.18
C ILE A 747 20.66 -2.55 -2.46
N LEU A 748 21.71 -3.19 -1.92
CA LEU A 748 21.57 -4.46 -1.20
C LEU A 748 20.77 -4.31 0.10
N ARG A 749 21.01 -3.23 0.84
CA ARG A 749 20.25 -2.95 2.08
C ARG A 749 18.79 -2.63 1.81
N ALA A 750 18.49 -1.88 0.76
CA ALA A 750 17.12 -1.63 0.32
C ALA A 750 16.40 -2.94 -0.03
N LEU A 751 17.06 -3.82 -0.80
CA LEU A 751 16.50 -5.12 -1.13
C LEU A 751 16.29 -5.99 0.12
N ASN A 752 17.26 -6.04 1.04
CA ASN A 752 17.13 -6.80 2.29
C ASN A 752 15.97 -6.29 3.16
N PHE A 753 15.70 -4.97 3.16
CA PHE A 753 14.55 -4.41 3.86
C PHE A 753 13.23 -4.95 3.28
N ILE A 754 13.07 -4.95 1.98
CA ILE A 754 11.90 -5.51 1.29
C ILE A 754 11.76 -7.02 1.58
N LEU A 755 12.88 -7.71 1.73
CA LEU A 755 12.92 -9.17 1.90
C LEU A 755 12.92 -9.63 3.36
N GLY A 756 12.65 -8.76 4.36
CA GLY A 756 12.43 -9.18 5.74
C GLY A 756 13.26 -8.48 6.82
N CYS A 757 14.27 -7.66 6.45
CA CYS A 757 15.01 -6.84 7.42
C CYS A 757 14.30 -5.50 7.66
N HIS A 758 13.16 -5.53 8.34
CA HIS A 758 12.34 -4.36 8.65
C HIS A 758 11.77 -4.44 10.08
N PRO A 759 11.31 -3.34 10.69
CA PRO A 759 10.89 -3.34 12.09
C PRO A 759 9.62 -4.15 12.34
N GLY A 760 9.48 -4.63 13.58
CA GLY A 760 8.33 -5.37 14.07
C GLY A 760 8.53 -6.88 14.10
N SER A 761 7.60 -7.58 14.75
CA SER A 761 7.69 -9.03 14.99
C SER A 761 7.39 -9.90 13.77
N ASN A 762 6.74 -9.35 12.74
CA ASN A 762 6.51 -10.04 11.48
C ASN A 762 7.63 -9.70 10.49
N THR A 763 8.51 -10.64 10.22
CA THR A 763 9.67 -10.48 9.33
C THR A 763 9.43 -11.04 7.93
N SER A 764 8.18 -11.15 7.48
CA SER A 764 7.82 -11.64 6.14
C SER A 764 8.37 -10.70 5.07
N SER A 765 8.82 -11.27 3.95
CA SER A 765 9.12 -10.52 2.73
C SER A 765 7.87 -9.73 2.27
N PHE A 766 8.04 -8.52 1.81
CA PHE A 766 6.94 -7.73 1.21
C PHE A 766 6.56 -8.23 -0.19
N ALA A 767 7.47 -8.94 -0.84
CA ALA A 767 7.21 -9.57 -2.13
C ALA A 767 6.46 -10.89 -1.92
N SER A 768 5.20 -10.92 -2.32
CA SER A 768 4.32 -12.09 -2.19
C SER A 768 4.92 -13.30 -2.91
N GLY A 769 4.97 -14.45 -2.24
CA GLY A 769 5.54 -15.69 -2.77
C GLY A 769 7.07 -15.75 -2.81
N VAL A 770 7.78 -14.76 -2.27
CA VAL A 770 9.23 -14.69 -2.34
C VAL A 770 9.86 -14.85 -0.96
N GLY A 771 10.78 -15.80 -0.84
CA GLY A 771 11.54 -16.10 0.36
C GLY A 771 10.92 -17.20 1.22
N ALA A 772 11.54 -17.47 2.37
CA ALA A 772 11.10 -18.50 3.31
C ALA A 772 9.72 -18.20 3.91
N ARG A 773 9.43 -16.91 4.11
CA ARG A 773 8.13 -16.39 4.53
C ARG A 773 7.85 -15.08 3.80
N SER A 774 6.67 -14.95 3.23
CA SER A 774 6.25 -13.71 2.58
C SER A 774 4.88 -13.26 3.07
N ALA A 775 4.65 -11.96 2.99
CA ALA A 775 3.31 -11.41 3.08
C ALA A 775 2.48 -11.86 1.87
N THR A 776 1.17 -11.78 2.01
CA THR A 776 0.23 -12.04 0.92
C THR A 776 -0.33 -10.70 0.47
N VAL A 777 -0.34 -10.45 -0.82
CA VAL A 777 -1.10 -9.34 -1.40
C VAL A 777 -2.57 -9.51 -1.00
N ALA A 778 -3.13 -8.47 -0.40
CA ALA A 778 -4.42 -8.57 0.27
C ALA A 778 -5.52 -7.68 -0.34
N TYR A 779 -5.35 -7.26 -1.58
CA TYR A 779 -6.28 -6.36 -2.28
C TYR A 779 -6.63 -6.91 -3.66
N GLY A 780 -7.68 -6.40 -4.29
CA GLY A 780 -8.10 -6.83 -5.63
C GLY A 780 -8.50 -8.29 -5.71
N MET A 781 -7.98 -8.98 -6.68
CA MET A 781 -8.26 -10.40 -6.97
C MET A 781 -8.15 -11.32 -5.74
N ASN A 782 -7.25 -10.99 -4.82
CA ASN A 782 -7.02 -11.79 -3.63
C ASN A 782 -8.09 -11.63 -2.55
N ARG A 783 -8.88 -10.57 -2.64
CA ARG A 783 -9.86 -10.19 -1.60
C ARG A 783 -11.08 -11.10 -1.58
N ALA A 784 -11.57 -11.49 -2.76
CA ALA A 784 -12.82 -12.23 -2.87
C ALA A 784 -12.68 -13.72 -2.53
N ASP A 785 -11.61 -14.35 -2.95
CA ASP A 785 -11.44 -15.81 -2.90
C ASP A 785 -10.28 -16.30 -2.05
N TYR A 786 -9.57 -15.40 -1.38
CA TYR A 786 -8.35 -15.69 -0.64
C TYR A 786 -7.23 -16.27 -1.52
N SER A 787 -7.25 -15.96 -2.79
CA SER A 787 -6.22 -16.38 -3.73
C SER A 787 -4.88 -15.76 -3.40
N TYR A 788 -3.85 -16.52 -3.66
CA TYR A 788 -2.47 -16.11 -3.48
C TYR A 788 -1.90 -15.65 -4.82
N ILE A 789 -1.47 -14.39 -4.89
CA ILE A 789 -0.89 -13.80 -6.11
C ILE A 789 0.60 -13.55 -5.86
N PRO A 790 1.50 -14.40 -6.38
CA PRO A 790 2.94 -14.17 -6.26
C PRO A 790 3.39 -12.94 -7.04
N GLY A 791 4.46 -12.30 -6.57
CA GLY A 791 5.14 -11.21 -7.28
C GLY A 791 4.62 -9.82 -7.03
N GLY A 792 3.43 -9.66 -6.44
CA GLY A 792 2.96 -8.37 -5.97
C GLY A 792 3.75 -7.95 -4.73
N VAL A 793 4.13 -6.68 -4.63
CA VAL A 793 4.88 -6.16 -3.49
C VAL A 793 4.00 -5.20 -2.72
N ILE A 794 3.75 -5.55 -1.47
CA ILE A 794 2.89 -4.76 -0.59
C ILE A 794 3.59 -3.49 -0.09
N SER A 795 2.80 -2.56 0.40
CA SER A 795 3.27 -1.34 1.06
C SER A 795 4.19 -1.66 2.26
N GLY A 796 3.92 -2.75 2.96
CA GLY A 796 4.80 -3.29 3.99
C GLY A 796 4.58 -2.71 5.37
N THR A 797 5.59 -2.76 6.21
CA THR A 797 5.49 -2.35 7.61
C THR A 797 5.04 -0.91 7.78
N ALA A 798 3.87 -0.73 8.37
CA ALA A 798 3.28 0.54 8.70
C ALA A 798 3.69 1.03 10.09
N LEU A 799 3.55 2.32 10.32
CA LEU A 799 3.66 2.91 11.64
C LEU A 799 2.27 3.17 12.21
N ILE A 800 1.92 2.45 13.26
CA ILE A 800 0.80 2.82 14.12
C ILE A 800 1.33 3.90 15.07
N ARG A 801 0.92 5.13 14.82
CA ARG A 801 1.48 6.27 15.55
C ARG A 801 1.24 6.19 17.07
N PRO A 802 2.19 6.61 17.91
CA PRO A 802 3.40 7.30 17.49
C PRO A 802 4.61 6.39 17.18
N ASP A 803 4.60 5.11 17.57
CA ASP A 803 5.85 4.35 17.66
C ASP A 803 5.74 2.84 17.39
N PHE A 804 4.57 2.30 17.06
CA PHE A 804 4.38 0.86 16.90
C PHE A 804 4.50 0.44 15.43
N PRO A 805 5.60 -0.25 15.02
CA PRO A 805 5.73 -0.81 13.69
C PRO A 805 4.91 -2.09 13.59
N GLU A 806 4.13 -2.22 12.54
CA GLU A 806 3.23 -3.34 12.33
C GLU A 806 3.22 -3.81 10.88
N LEU A 807 3.26 -5.11 10.67
CA LEU A 807 2.93 -5.75 9.42
C LEU A 807 1.86 -6.80 9.68
N LEU A 808 0.62 -6.51 9.28
CA LEU A 808 -0.50 -7.44 9.38
C LEU A 808 -0.49 -8.42 8.21
N GLU A 809 -1.03 -9.60 8.48
CA GLU A 809 -1.22 -10.65 7.47
C GLU A 809 -2.65 -10.59 6.91
N PHE A 810 -2.83 -11.21 5.72
CA PHE A 810 -4.16 -11.42 5.16
C PHE A 810 -5.11 -12.05 6.22
N PRO A 811 -6.37 -11.63 6.35
CA PRO A 811 -7.14 -10.80 5.43
C PRO A 811 -7.13 -9.30 5.72
N TYR A 812 -6.07 -8.72 6.23
CA TYR A 812 -5.98 -7.28 6.37
C TYR A 812 -5.85 -6.63 4.99
N LEU A 813 -6.84 -5.85 4.58
CA LEU A 813 -7.06 -5.45 3.20
C LEU A 813 -6.52 -4.07 2.83
N TRP A 814 -5.99 -3.32 3.80
CA TRP A 814 -5.60 -1.94 3.59
C TRP A 814 -4.13 -1.71 3.88
N GLN A 815 -3.56 -0.65 3.30
CA GLN A 815 -2.26 -0.10 3.66
C GLN A 815 -1.13 -1.13 3.58
N GLN A 816 -0.89 -1.80 4.68
CA GLN A 816 0.24 -2.72 4.83
C GLN A 816 0.22 -3.87 3.82
N GLY A 817 -0.96 -4.37 3.48
CA GLY A 817 -1.16 -5.47 2.55
C GLY A 817 -1.52 -5.05 1.13
N GLU A 818 -1.63 -3.76 0.87
CA GLU A 818 -2.03 -3.22 -0.43
C GLU A 818 -0.85 -3.19 -1.40
N TYR A 819 -1.13 -3.46 -2.67
CA TYR A 819 -0.22 -3.22 -3.77
C TYR A 819 -0.72 -2.06 -4.64
N VAL A 820 0.16 -1.45 -5.40
CA VAL A 820 -0.15 -0.45 -6.43
C VAL A 820 0.67 -0.77 -7.67
N LEU A 821 0.03 -0.71 -8.83
CA LEU A 821 0.73 -0.79 -10.09
C LEU A 821 1.69 0.41 -10.25
N GLY A 822 2.89 0.17 -10.77
CA GLY A 822 3.89 1.21 -10.96
C GLY A 822 4.74 1.55 -9.74
N GLY A 823 4.47 0.93 -8.58
CA GLY A 823 5.24 1.16 -7.35
C GLY A 823 5.46 -0.10 -6.53
N GLY A 824 4.79 -1.20 -6.85
CA GLY A 824 4.76 -2.39 -6.03
C GLY A 824 5.17 -3.68 -6.75
N SER A 825 5.84 -3.63 -7.89
CA SER A 825 6.23 -4.84 -8.63
C SER A 825 7.47 -4.64 -9.50
N SER A 826 7.40 -3.79 -10.53
CA SER A 826 8.51 -3.61 -11.47
C SER A 826 9.72 -2.93 -10.85
N ASP A 827 9.54 -1.99 -9.92
CA ASP A 827 10.65 -1.42 -9.17
C ASP A 827 11.36 -2.48 -8.32
N TYR A 828 10.61 -3.43 -7.73
CA TYR A 828 11.19 -4.57 -7.00
C TYR A 828 11.98 -5.48 -7.94
N MET A 829 11.39 -5.84 -9.09
CA MET A 829 12.09 -6.64 -10.11
C MET A 829 13.40 -5.98 -10.53
N PHE A 830 13.36 -4.67 -10.81
CA PHE A 830 14.55 -3.89 -11.12
C PHE A 830 15.59 -3.96 -10.00
N LEU A 831 15.16 -3.76 -8.75
CA LEU A 831 16.04 -3.75 -7.58
C LEU A 831 16.76 -5.09 -7.37
N VAL A 832 16.07 -6.22 -7.58
CA VAL A 832 16.68 -7.57 -7.53
C VAL A 832 17.72 -7.74 -8.62
N LEU A 833 17.40 -7.33 -9.85
CA LEU A 833 18.33 -7.41 -10.99
C LEU A 833 19.54 -6.50 -10.81
N ALA A 834 19.34 -5.29 -10.26
CA ALA A 834 20.42 -4.38 -9.89
C ALA A 834 21.35 -5.00 -8.83
N ALA A 835 20.77 -5.58 -7.77
CA ALA A 835 21.54 -6.28 -6.74
C ALA A 835 22.38 -7.42 -7.34
N LYS A 836 21.79 -8.22 -8.24
CA LYS A 836 22.49 -9.29 -8.96
C LYS A 836 23.68 -8.73 -9.77
N LYS A 837 23.45 -7.67 -10.55
CA LYS A 837 24.49 -7.07 -11.41
C LYS A 837 25.67 -6.54 -10.61
N VAL A 838 25.43 -5.71 -9.59
CA VAL A 838 26.51 -5.12 -8.80
C VAL A 838 27.36 -6.16 -8.05
N LEU A 839 26.76 -7.30 -7.67
CA LEU A 839 27.49 -8.41 -7.05
C LEU A 839 28.33 -9.21 -8.05
N LEU A 840 27.92 -9.32 -9.30
CA LEU A 840 28.70 -9.97 -10.36
C LEU A 840 29.91 -9.11 -10.78
N GLU A 841 29.75 -7.80 -10.84
CA GLU A 841 30.83 -6.87 -11.18
C GLU A 841 31.91 -6.81 -10.11
N ASN A 842 31.56 -6.92 -8.84
CA ASN A 842 32.52 -6.99 -7.73
C ASN A 842 33.38 -8.25 -7.74
N LYS A 843 32.94 -9.35 -8.37
CA LYS A 843 33.77 -10.56 -8.55
C LYS A 843 35.03 -10.33 -9.40
N GLY A 844 35.01 -9.33 -10.30
CA GLY A 844 36.18 -8.95 -11.14
C GLY A 844 37.29 -8.23 -10.40
N ASN A 845 37.00 -7.70 -9.19
CA ASN A 845 37.98 -7.00 -8.35
C ASN A 845 38.59 -7.84 -7.23
N TYR A 846 38.11 -9.08 -7.01
CA TYR A 846 38.74 -10.02 -6.10
C TYR A 846 39.81 -10.83 -6.87
N SER A 847 41.02 -10.33 -6.93
CA SER A 847 42.18 -11.16 -7.24
C SER A 847 42.33 -12.15 -6.08
N ASP A 848 42.22 -13.43 -6.40
CA ASP A 848 42.52 -14.54 -5.48
C ASP A 848 43.91 -14.32 -4.85
N PRO A 849 44.02 -14.13 -3.53
CA PRO A 849 45.31 -13.98 -2.90
C PRO A 849 46.15 -15.28 -2.91
N HIS A 850 45.66 -16.36 -3.58
CA HIS A 850 46.31 -17.67 -3.66
C HIS A 850 46.43 -18.20 -5.11
N SER A 851 46.36 -17.38 -6.17
CA SER A 851 46.70 -17.80 -7.53
C SER A 851 48.16 -17.51 -7.87
#